data_11c74e2a843394de93f5d39d796950f7
#
_entry.id   11c74e2a843394de93f5d39d796950f7
#
_cell.length_a   1.000
_cell.length_b   1.000
_cell.length_c   1.000
_cell.angle_alpha   90.00
_cell.angle_beta   90.00
_cell.angle_gamma   90.00
#
_symmetry.space_group_name_H-M   'P 1'
#
loop_
_entity.id
_entity.type
_entity.pdbx_description
1 polymer ?
#
loop_
_entity_poly.entity_id
_entity_poly.type
_entity_poly.pdbx_seq_one_letter_code
_entity_poly.pdbx_strand_id
1 'polypeptide(L)'
;MSKAIVKTTFEASRTLRPIYTGGSTALDASGRILLSCVGEDALIVDLETGNQLTSLEGDGEIVTGLAITPSASHAIVCSRSMSMRIYGLSTFDETSQTIEAKLLRTLKPHTAPVVTIAVDPTGTLLATGGADGSIKVWDIRGGFVTHTFHGHGGVISALCFFEVPTADSDAKSSKKNKSKQQATGDDDEEWRALPSIVSLESHVSLVRSLSFSPSENALISASRDKTVIVWDARTWKTRRIIPVLESVEAAAFIADSGLCVIGGENGKLRVWDCNRGSEITEEQEAGEEFESVVAIQYSPGLPFVLTVHADQTLRIHSLESLSDYKPGSTLEPLAIIRRISGNDDEIIDLAYIGPDRSMLALATNTESIRVVSVAPSEDRPSNEGEEYFGADVTHLEGHDDIIICIDADWSGHWLATGAKDNTARLWRIDPKTSSYTCFAIFTGHAESLGAIALPRVPPPVGSAAYNDPLNHPPAFLITGSQDRTIKRWDTSKLAPLTGEKPHYPKAIYTRKAHEKDINAIDIDSTSELFASASQDRTVKIWAADEGSSVGVLRGHKRGVWSVRFAPQGTPIINSDSRTSTSRGLAVTGSGDKTVKLWSLSDYSCLLTFEGHTNSVLKVLWLPPPQVSNNQIDDDEDDEEAATARKNAIQDRPLIASAAADGLVKIWSPYTGELETTLDNHIDRVWALASPTPSGSRADVKPTSSKLNTTPYAIASGSADATVTFWTDTTSSTYTAAVNASSARVEQDQELQNYIRAGAYREAITLALQLNHPGRLLSLFTSAINAADDPTLPAEDRERAATSLSGNPSIDEVLQNLDPANLRTLLLRLRDWNTNARTSRVSQRILYALFRSYPASTFVELATQSVRGKDGRAAAGLKDILQALAAYTERHYKRVEELVDDSYLVEWVLGEMDGGVGLGGLRDLTVGDVSDEEEHEKDVIMLEA
;
A
#
# COMPACT_ATOMS: atom_id res chain seq x y z
N MET A 1 -27.67 5.80 -28.85
CA MET A 1 -26.99 5.37 -27.61
C MET A 1 -25.99 6.46 -27.25
N SER A 2 -26.04 7.02 -26.05
CA SER A 2 -25.05 7.98 -25.59
C SER A 2 -23.68 7.28 -25.53
N LYS A 3 -22.67 7.83 -26.21
CA LYS A 3 -21.29 7.32 -26.18
C LYS A 3 -20.84 7.29 -24.72
N ALA A 4 -20.56 6.10 -24.20
CA ALA A 4 -19.92 5.98 -22.89
C ALA A 4 -18.54 6.65 -22.99
N ILE A 5 -18.34 7.74 -22.28
CA ILE A 5 -17.04 8.39 -22.15
C ILE A 5 -16.20 7.45 -21.29
N VAL A 6 -15.12 6.90 -21.87
CA VAL A 6 -14.18 6.07 -21.14
C VAL A 6 -13.44 6.97 -20.16
N LYS A 7 -13.63 6.75 -18.88
CA LYS A 7 -12.83 7.40 -17.82
C LYS A 7 -11.55 6.65 -17.63
N THR A 8 -10.45 7.37 -17.52
CA THR A 8 -9.15 6.78 -17.14
C THR A 8 -9.19 6.30 -15.70
N THR A 9 -8.67 5.11 -15.45
CA THR A 9 -8.60 4.50 -14.12
C THR A 9 -7.16 4.14 -13.79
N PHE A 10 -6.78 4.42 -12.55
CA PHE A 10 -5.47 4.08 -12.00
C PHE A 10 -5.68 3.37 -10.67
N GLU A 11 -4.86 2.37 -10.41
CA GLU A 11 -4.87 1.63 -9.14
C GLU A 11 -3.49 1.69 -8.49
N ALA A 12 -3.47 1.77 -7.15
CA ALA A 12 -2.24 1.66 -6.39
C ALA A 12 -1.75 0.21 -6.47
N SER A 13 -0.63 0.01 -7.16
CA SER A 13 -0.08 -1.32 -7.38
C SER A 13 0.86 -1.73 -6.25
N ARG A 14 1.79 -0.85 -5.91
CA ARG A 14 2.77 -1.08 -4.83
C ARG A 14 3.00 0.21 -4.07
N THR A 15 3.36 0.08 -2.79
CA THR A 15 3.75 1.20 -1.94
C THR A 15 5.06 0.86 -1.25
N LEU A 16 6.07 1.70 -1.41
CA LEU A 16 7.27 1.67 -0.58
C LEU A 16 6.96 2.36 0.74
N ARG A 17 7.09 1.63 1.82
CA ARG A 17 6.94 2.13 3.18
C ARG A 17 8.23 1.93 3.94
N PRO A 18 8.53 2.75 4.97
CA PRO A 18 9.66 2.49 5.82
C PRO A 18 9.49 1.13 6.50
N ILE A 19 10.56 0.32 6.50
CA ILE A 19 10.60 -0.98 7.16
C ILE A 19 11.02 -0.82 8.62
N TYR A 20 11.79 0.21 8.92
CA TYR A 20 12.36 0.49 10.24
C TYR A 20 12.53 1.99 10.43
N THR A 21 12.02 2.54 11.53
CA THR A 21 12.13 3.98 11.85
C THR A 21 12.86 4.26 13.16
N GLY A 22 13.53 3.25 13.68
CA GLY A 22 14.29 3.34 14.94
C GLY A 22 13.70 2.43 16.01
N GLY A 23 14.48 2.19 17.08
CA GLY A 23 14.08 1.38 18.23
C GLY A 23 14.59 -0.06 18.16
N SER A 24 13.83 -0.97 18.77
CA SER A 24 14.21 -2.39 18.88
C SER A 24 13.90 -3.16 17.59
N THR A 25 14.73 -4.14 17.29
CA THR A 25 14.50 -5.12 16.22
C THR A 25 14.70 -6.52 16.76
N ALA A 26 14.08 -7.52 16.14
CA ALA A 26 14.30 -8.93 16.47
C ALA A 26 14.30 -9.77 15.19
N LEU A 27 15.23 -10.71 15.10
CA LEU A 27 15.42 -11.63 13.97
C LEU A 27 15.10 -13.05 14.40
N ASP A 28 14.41 -13.82 13.55
CA ASP A 28 14.18 -15.25 13.80
C ASP A 28 15.45 -16.09 13.59
N ALA A 29 15.39 -17.37 13.96
CA ALA A 29 16.54 -18.26 13.82
C ALA A 29 16.90 -18.59 12.36
N SER A 30 15.93 -18.50 11.44
CA SER A 30 16.18 -18.72 10.01
C SER A 30 16.84 -17.55 9.32
N GLY A 31 16.82 -16.36 9.93
CA GLY A 31 17.32 -15.12 9.35
C GLY A 31 16.39 -14.52 8.28
N ARG A 32 15.18 -15.05 8.12
CA ARG A 32 14.25 -14.61 7.10
C ARG A 32 13.24 -13.59 7.62
N ILE A 33 12.73 -13.81 8.83
CA ILE A 33 11.67 -12.97 9.40
C ILE A 33 12.28 -11.94 10.36
N LEU A 34 12.13 -10.66 9.99
CA LEU A 34 12.52 -9.53 10.81
C LEU A 34 11.29 -8.90 11.45
N LEU A 35 11.31 -8.72 12.75
CA LEU A 35 10.37 -7.88 13.49
C LEU A 35 11.04 -6.52 13.74
N SER A 36 10.46 -5.43 13.27
CA SER A 36 11.00 -4.07 13.34
C SER A 36 9.97 -3.07 13.88
N CYS A 37 10.43 -1.93 14.40
CA CYS A 37 9.57 -0.83 14.81
C CYS A 37 9.37 0.16 13.67
N VAL A 38 8.11 0.59 13.48
CA VAL A 38 7.76 1.73 12.63
C VAL A 38 6.82 2.64 13.41
N GLY A 39 7.37 3.73 13.96
CA GLY A 39 6.62 4.63 14.83
C GLY A 39 6.10 3.94 16.09
N GLU A 40 4.79 3.85 16.23
CA GLU A 40 4.09 3.22 17.36
C GLU A 40 3.73 1.75 17.09
N ASP A 41 3.91 1.29 15.87
CA ASP A 41 3.58 -0.06 15.41
C ASP A 41 4.81 -0.95 15.27
N ALA A 42 4.61 -2.25 15.24
CA ALA A 42 5.64 -3.22 14.91
C ALA A 42 5.30 -3.92 13.59
N LEU A 43 6.29 -4.05 12.72
CA LEU A 43 6.15 -4.71 11.42
C LEU A 43 6.87 -6.05 11.42
N ILE A 44 6.26 -7.04 10.76
CA ILE A 44 6.90 -8.29 10.40
C ILE A 44 7.22 -8.24 8.91
N VAL A 45 8.50 -8.39 8.59
CA VAL A 45 9.05 -8.23 7.26
C VAL A 45 9.82 -9.48 6.85
N ASP A 46 9.67 -9.90 5.61
CA ASP A 46 10.52 -10.92 5.00
C ASP A 46 11.81 -10.25 4.50
N LEU A 47 12.96 -10.58 5.09
CA LEU A 47 14.24 -10.02 4.68
C LEU A 47 14.70 -10.46 3.28
N GLU A 48 14.21 -11.58 2.79
CA GLU A 48 14.57 -12.08 1.45
C GLU A 48 13.90 -11.25 0.35
N THR A 49 12.59 -10.97 0.51
CA THR A 49 11.79 -10.26 -0.50
C THR A 49 11.58 -8.77 -0.18
N GLY A 50 11.87 -8.33 1.04
CA GLY A 50 11.59 -6.97 1.52
C GLY A 50 10.10 -6.67 1.70
N ASN A 51 9.22 -7.67 1.55
CA ASN A 51 7.78 -7.48 1.66
C ASN A 51 7.35 -7.41 3.13
N GLN A 52 6.42 -6.49 3.41
CA GLN A 52 5.71 -6.46 4.68
C GLN A 52 4.72 -7.64 4.73
N LEU A 53 4.91 -8.55 5.68
CA LEU A 53 4.04 -9.73 5.86
C LEU A 53 2.80 -9.39 6.68
N THR A 54 2.97 -8.63 7.77
CA THR A 54 1.86 -8.17 8.61
C THR A 54 2.27 -6.98 9.47
N SER A 55 1.29 -6.21 9.94
CA SER A 55 1.48 -5.12 10.89
C SER A 55 0.82 -5.47 12.23
N LEU A 56 1.54 -5.25 13.30
CA LEU A 56 1.06 -5.41 14.68
C LEU A 56 0.73 -4.02 15.21
N GLU A 57 -0.57 -3.71 15.28
CA GLU A 57 -1.05 -2.40 15.71
C GLU A 57 -0.55 -2.04 17.12
N GLY A 58 -0.06 -0.82 17.27
CA GLY A 58 0.42 -0.24 18.51
C GLY A 58 -0.70 0.02 19.53
N ASP A 59 -0.31 0.47 20.71
CA ASP A 59 -1.22 0.99 21.75
C ASP A 59 -1.22 2.52 21.82
N GLY A 60 -0.70 3.19 20.79
CA GLY A 60 -0.57 4.65 20.72
C GLY A 60 0.65 5.19 21.50
N GLU A 61 1.56 4.32 21.90
CA GLU A 61 2.80 4.67 22.59
C GLU A 61 4.02 3.99 21.92
N ILE A 62 5.17 4.64 22.05
CA ILE A 62 6.42 4.19 21.44
C ILE A 62 6.77 2.77 21.89
N VAL A 63 7.13 1.92 20.95
CA VAL A 63 7.64 0.57 21.20
C VAL A 63 9.02 0.65 21.82
N THR A 64 9.21 0.02 22.98
CA THR A 64 10.47 0.02 23.73
C THR A 64 11.29 -1.25 23.53
N GLY A 65 10.64 -2.36 23.21
CA GLY A 65 11.32 -3.64 23.00
C GLY A 65 10.53 -4.61 22.15
N LEU A 66 11.21 -5.31 21.28
CA LEU A 66 10.66 -6.34 20.41
C LEU A 66 11.40 -7.66 20.63
N ALA A 67 10.69 -8.76 20.55
CA ALA A 67 11.29 -10.09 20.49
C ALA A 67 10.44 -11.03 19.64
N ILE A 68 11.09 -11.95 18.97
CA ILE A 68 10.45 -13.02 18.18
C ILE A 68 11.01 -14.36 18.67
N THR A 69 10.18 -15.39 18.71
CA THR A 69 10.65 -16.73 19.01
C THR A 69 11.51 -17.29 17.88
N PRO A 70 12.51 -18.13 18.15
CA PRO A 70 13.38 -18.69 17.12
C PRO A 70 12.63 -19.40 15.97
N SER A 71 11.47 -19.98 16.28
CA SER A 71 10.57 -20.63 15.28
C SER A 71 9.57 -19.67 14.64
N ALA A 72 9.68 -18.38 14.89
CA ALA A 72 8.71 -17.36 14.45
C ALA A 72 7.24 -17.66 14.79
N SER A 73 6.99 -18.42 15.87
CA SER A 73 5.63 -18.79 16.29
C SER A 73 4.94 -17.72 17.13
N HIS A 74 5.72 -16.87 17.82
CA HIS A 74 5.22 -15.79 18.64
C HIS A 74 6.05 -14.52 18.46
N ALA A 75 5.39 -13.38 18.42
CA ALA A 75 6.00 -12.06 18.49
C ALA A 75 5.59 -11.36 19.79
N ILE A 76 6.53 -10.71 20.43
CA ILE A 76 6.35 -9.98 21.69
C ILE A 76 6.68 -8.51 21.44
N VAL A 77 5.74 -7.64 21.81
CA VAL A 77 5.85 -6.18 21.66
C VAL A 77 5.68 -5.55 23.04
N CYS A 78 6.68 -4.80 23.49
CA CYS A 78 6.62 -3.99 24.70
C CYS A 78 6.60 -2.51 24.33
N SER A 79 5.73 -1.73 25.00
CA SER A 79 5.58 -0.31 24.78
C SER A 79 5.90 0.51 26.02
N ARG A 80 6.05 1.81 25.83
CA ARG A 80 6.29 2.77 26.90
C ARG A 80 5.14 2.85 27.92
N SER A 81 3.92 2.44 27.52
CA SER A 81 2.74 2.32 28.39
C SER A 81 2.88 1.24 29.46
N MET A 82 4.06 0.56 29.53
CA MET A 82 4.28 -0.62 30.39
C MET A 82 3.43 -1.82 29.98
N SER A 83 2.94 -1.87 28.77
CA SER A 83 2.23 -3.02 28.23
C SER A 83 3.20 -3.97 27.53
N MET A 84 2.94 -5.27 27.65
CA MET A 84 3.59 -6.33 26.89
C MET A 84 2.49 -7.13 26.20
N ARG A 85 2.54 -7.16 24.88
CA ARG A 85 1.59 -7.86 24.01
C ARG A 85 2.26 -9.07 23.40
N ILE A 86 1.61 -10.23 23.51
CA ILE A 86 2.07 -11.48 22.92
C ILE A 86 1.13 -11.84 21.79
N TYR A 87 1.69 -11.92 20.57
CA TYR A 87 0.97 -12.31 19.37
C TYR A 87 1.37 -13.75 18.99
N GLY A 88 0.39 -14.57 18.63
CA GLY A 88 0.63 -15.84 17.96
C GLY A 88 0.68 -15.62 16.45
N LEU A 89 1.71 -16.14 15.82
CA LEU A 89 1.93 -16.04 14.39
C LEU A 89 1.56 -17.36 13.72
N SER A 90 0.87 -17.30 12.56
CA SER A 90 0.68 -18.47 11.71
C SER A 90 2.01 -18.85 11.02
N THR A 91 2.07 -20.06 10.51
CA THR A 91 3.16 -20.43 9.59
C THR A 91 3.10 -19.55 8.34
N PHE A 92 4.28 -19.18 7.81
CA PHE A 92 4.38 -18.41 6.57
C PHE A 92 3.70 -19.16 5.43
N ASP A 93 2.74 -18.53 4.77
CA ASP A 93 2.06 -19.04 3.59
C ASP A 93 2.76 -18.51 2.33
N GLU A 94 3.46 -19.38 1.62
CA GLU A 94 4.17 -19.02 0.39
C GLU A 94 3.23 -18.56 -0.73
N THR A 95 1.95 -18.97 -0.71
CA THR A 95 0.99 -18.62 -1.77
C THR A 95 0.45 -17.21 -1.61
N SER A 96 0.16 -16.78 -0.38
CA SER A 96 -0.35 -15.44 -0.06
C SER A 96 0.75 -14.46 0.34
N GLN A 97 1.97 -14.93 0.61
CA GLN A 97 3.07 -14.15 1.17
C GLN A 97 2.65 -13.32 2.39
N THR A 98 1.84 -13.91 3.25
CA THR A 98 1.34 -13.25 4.47
C THR A 98 1.50 -14.14 5.69
N ILE A 99 1.59 -13.51 6.85
CA ILE A 99 1.52 -14.15 8.17
C ILE A 99 0.32 -13.57 8.90
N GLU A 100 -0.58 -14.40 9.37
CA GLU A 100 -1.65 -13.94 10.25
C GLU A 100 -1.11 -13.80 11.67
N ALA A 101 -1.28 -12.62 12.25
CA ALA A 101 -0.92 -12.33 13.64
C ALA A 101 -2.18 -12.18 14.48
N LYS A 102 -2.28 -12.98 15.54
CA LYS A 102 -3.40 -12.93 16.49
C LYS A 102 -2.91 -12.50 17.86
N LEU A 103 -3.47 -11.41 18.40
CA LEU A 103 -3.19 -11.01 19.78
C LEU A 103 -3.70 -12.08 20.75
N LEU A 104 -2.78 -12.72 21.47
CA LEU A 104 -3.09 -13.74 22.45
C LEU A 104 -3.32 -13.15 23.84
N ARG A 105 -2.43 -12.23 24.26
CA ARG A 105 -2.41 -11.68 25.61
C ARG A 105 -1.85 -10.26 25.67
N THR A 106 -2.36 -9.47 26.61
CA THR A 106 -1.79 -8.18 27.01
C THR A 106 -1.50 -8.24 28.51
N LEU A 107 -0.25 -8.00 28.88
CA LEU A 107 0.27 -8.11 30.26
C LEU A 107 0.97 -6.81 30.65
N LYS A 108 1.11 -6.57 31.97
CA LYS A 108 1.95 -5.49 32.54
C LYS A 108 3.15 -6.11 33.25
N PRO A 109 4.30 -6.22 32.57
CA PRO A 109 5.45 -6.94 33.13
C PRO A 109 6.11 -6.22 34.30
N HIS A 110 6.27 -4.90 34.22
CA HIS A 110 7.01 -4.10 35.19
C HIS A 110 6.24 -2.85 35.66
N THR A 111 6.73 -2.20 36.69
CA THR A 111 6.23 -0.91 37.16
C THR A 111 6.80 0.28 36.40
N ALA A 112 7.82 0.02 35.56
CA ALA A 112 8.46 0.96 34.68
C ALA A 112 8.57 0.33 33.28
N PRO A 113 8.85 1.09 32.21
CA PRO A 113 9.01 0.54 30.86
C PRO A 113 10.05 -0.59 30.78
N VAL A 114 9.77 -1.57 29.92
CA VAL A 114 10.73 -2.63 29.58
C VAL A 114 11.79 -2.04 28.66
N VAL A 115 13.07 -2.25 28.98
CA VAL A 115 14.21 -1.72 28.22
C VAL A 115 14.87 -2.79 27.36
N THR A 116 14.93 -4.02 27.87
CA THR A 116 15.56 -5.14 27.18
C THR A 116 14.73 -6.41 27.30
N ILE A 117 14.78 -7.20 26.27
CA ILE A 117 14.03 -8.46 26.15
C ILE A 117 14.94 -9.51 25.56
N ALA A 118 14.86 -10.73 26.05
CA ALA A 118 15.51 -11.88 25.47
C ALA A 118 14.57 -13.09 25.48
N VAL A 119 14.61 -13.88 24.41
CA VAL A 119 13.89 -15.17 24.28
C VAL A 119 14.90 -16.29 24.40
N ASP A 120 14.53 -17.38 25.01
CA ASP A 120 15.38 -18.57 25.11
C ASP A 120 15.50 -19.28 23.75
N PRO A 121 16.56 -20.07 23.50
CA PRO A 121 16.76 -20.78 22.23
C PRO A 121 15.64 -21.76 21.88
N THR A 122 14.89 -22.24 22.88
CA THR A 122 13.72 -23.16 22.65
C THR A 122 12.43 -22.41 22.30
N GLY A 123 12.39 -21.07 22.49
CA GLY A 123 11.18 -20.26 22.27
C GLY A 123 10.07 -20.48 23.31
N THR A 124 10.40 -20.99 24.50
CA THR A 124 9.42 -21.26 25.57
C THR A 124 9.42 -20.18 26.63
N LEU A 125 10.59 -19.62 26.95
CA LEU A 125 10.77 -18.62 28.01
C LEU A 125 11.13 -17.25 27.44
N LEU A 126 10.64 -16.22 28.11
CA LEU A 126 10.93 -14.82 27.80
C LEU A 126 11.52 -14.15 29.06
N ALA A 127 12.63 -13.49 28.98
CA ALA A 127 13.14 -12.61 30.01
C ALA A 127 12.87 -11.15 29.65
N THR A 128 12.38 -10.37 30.59
CA THR A 128 12.15 -8.92 30.47
C THR A 128 12.94 -8.18 31.52
N GLY A 129 13.72 -7.17 31.12
CA GLY A 129 14.44 -6.27 32.00
C GLY A 129 13.77 -4.90 32.04
N GLY A 130 13.35 -4.50 33.22
CA GLY A 130 12.66 -3.23 33.43
C GLY A 130 13.60 -2.10 33.81
N ALA A 131 13.15 -0.87 33.59
CA ALA A 131 13.79 0.31 34.15
C ALA A 131 13.66 0.39 35.69
N ASP A 132 12.84 -0.47 36.28
CA ASP A 132 12.70 -0.65 37.73
C ASP A 132 13.82 -1.50 38.35
N GLY A 133 14.80 -1.95 37.60
CA GLY A 133 15.93 -2.77 38.06
C GLY A 133 15.56 -4.24 38.33
N SER A 134 14.37 -4.68 38.00
CA SER A 134 13.93 -6.06 38.14
C SER A 134 14.01 -6.82 36.81
N ILE A 135 14.29 -8.13 36.92
CA ILE A 135 14.24 -9.06 35.78
C ILE A 135 13.12 -10.05 36.03
N LYS A 136 12.24 -10.27 35.07
CA LYS A 136 11.17 -11.26 35.15
C LYS A 136 11.28 -12.25 34.01
N VAL A 137 11.12 -13.53 34.33
CA VAL A 137 11.08 -14.61 33.35
C VAL A 137 9.64 -15.11 33.24
N TRP A 138 9.17 -15.25 32.00
CA TRP A 138 7.79 -15.60 31.65
C TRP A 138 7.75 -16.88 30.84
N ASP A 139 6.75 -17.69 31.06
CA ASP A 139 6.34 -18.71 30.09
C ASP A 139 5.53 -18.03 28.99
N ILE A 140 5.99 -18.07 27.75
CA ILE A 140 5.37 -17.40 26.60
C ILE A 140 3.97 -17.95 26.34
N ARG A 141 3.79 -19.28 26.40
CA ARG A 141 2.50 -19.94 26.13
C ARG A 141 1.50 -19.70 27.28
N GLY A 142 1.96 -19.87 28.52
CA GLY A 142 1.14 -19.73 29.72
C GLY A 142 0.83 -18.27 30.05
N GLY A 143 1.73 -17.35 29.74
CA GLY A 143 1.62 -15.91 30.04
C GLY A 143 1.73 -15.60 31.52
N PHE A 144 2.44 -16.41 32.32
CA PHE A 144 2.69 -16.20 33.74
C PHE A 144 4.16 -16.06 34.04
N VAL A 145 4.47 -15.36 35.12
CA VAL A 145 5.86 -15.16 35.60
C VAL A 145 6.34 -16.43 36.25
N THR A 146 7.42 -17.00 35.79
CA THR A 146 8.05 -18.17 36.40
C THR A 146 9.07 -17.76 37.46
N HIS A 147 9.86 -16.72 37.21
CA HIS A 147 10.88 -16.22 38.10
C HIS A 147 10.92 -14.69 38.12
N THR A 148 11.30 -14.12 39.25
CA THR A 148 11.59 -12.70 39.41
C THR A 148 12.92 -12.53 40.13
N PHE A 149 13.83 -11.75 39.53
CA PHE A 149 15.13 -11.47 40.09
C PHE A 149 15.24 -9.99 40.45
N HIS A 150 15.80 -9.74 41.63
CA HIS A 150 16.11 -8.41 42.15
C HIS A 150 17.59 -8.40 42.53
N GLY A 151 18.25 -7.27 42.38
CA GLY A 151 19.66 -7.15 42.74
C GLY A 151 20.39 -5.99 42.08
N HIS A 152 19.91 -5.58 40.89
CA HIS A 152 20.44 -4.40 40.21
C HIS A 152 19.86 -3.11 40.83
N GLY A 153 20.74 -2.12 41.07
CA GLY A 153 20.31 -0.80 41.56
C GLY A 153 19.89 0.20 40.51
N GLY A 154 19.93 -0.19 39.21
CA GLY A 154 19.64 0.65 38.04
C GLY A 154 18.92 -0.11 36.95
N VAL A 155 18.78 0.54 35.80
CA VAL A 155 18.10 0.00 34.61
C VAL A 155 18.82 -1.25 34.09
N ILE A 156 18.04 -2.26 33.71
CA ILE A 156 18.58 -3.46 33.06
C ILE A 156 18.78 -3.16 31.57
N SER A 157 20.03 -3.13 31.13
CA SER A 157 20.39 -2.70 29.77
C SER A 157 20.68 -3.84 28.79
N ALA A 158 21.00 -5.05 29.27
CA ALA A 158 21.23 -6.22 28.44
C ALA A 158 20.79 -7.52 29.11
N LEU A 159 20.27 -8.46 28.37
CA LEU A 159 19.87 -9.80 28.79
C LEU A 159 20.32 -10.83 27.76
N CYS A 160 20.75 -11.99 28.24
CA CYS A 160 21.11 -13.11 27.40
C CYS A 160 20.70 -14.43 28.06
N PHE A 161 20.14 -15.35 27.31
CA PHE A 161 19.93 -16.74 27.69
C PHE A 161 21.07 -17.60 27.15
N PHE A 162 21.45 -18.59 27.90
CA PHE A 162 22.32 -19.65 27.41
C PHE A 162 21.95 -20.99 28.01
N GLU A 163 22.16 -22.07 27.25
CA GLU A 163 21.97 -23.41 27.72
C GLU A 163 23.26 -23.94 28.32
N VAL A 164 23.15 -24.53 29.50
CA VAL A 164 24.29 -25.25 30.10
C VAL A 164 24.25 -26.67 29.57
N PRO A 165 25.26 -27.13 28.79
CA PRO A 165 25.27 -28.53 28.35
C PRO A 165 25.34 -29.43 29.57
N THR A 166 24.34 -30.24 29.80
CA THR A 166 24.36 -31.30 30.80
C THR A 166 25.43 -32.29 30.38
N ALA A 167 26.53 -32.39 31.14
CA ALA A 167 27.56 -33.37 30.89
C ALA A 167 26.90 -34.76 30.87
N ASP A 168 27.10 -35.50 29.77
CA ASP A 168 26.64 -36.87 29.58
C ASP A 168 26.94 -37.68 30.85
N SER A 169 25.88 -38.16 31.51
CA SER A 169 25.97 -38.99 32.70
C SER A 169 26.34 -40.45 32.33
N ASP A 170 27.43 -40.64 31.56
CA ASP A 170 28.04 -41.91 31.35
C ASP A 170 29.37 -42.05 32.12
N ALA A 171 29.28 -42.00 33.44
CA ALA A 171 30.36 -42.49 34.31
C ALA A 171 29.72 -43.28 35.46
N LYS A 172 29.84 -44.55 35.29
CA LYS A 172 29.53 -45.68 36.17
C LYS A 172 29.52 -45.37 37.66
N SER A 173 28.36 -45.62 38.25
CA SER A 173 28.11 -45.79 39.67
C SER A 173 29.07 -46.64 40.44
N SER A 174 29.47 -46.23 41.61
CA SER A 174 29.75 -47.13 42.70
C SER A 174 28.69 -47.02 43.78
N LYS A 175 28.11 -48.15 44.09
CA LYS A 175 27.10 -48.42 45.13
C LYS A 175 27.47 -47.83 46.48
N LYS A 176 26.53 -47.18 47.19
CA LYS A 176 26.01 -47.67 48.46
C LYS A 176 24.99 -46.74 49.14
N ASN A 177 23.95 -47.39 49.47
CA ASN A 177 23.08 -47.30 50.68
C ASN A 177 21.69 -46.68 50.54
N LYS A 178 20.81 -47.62 50.73
CA LYS A 178 19.36 -47.56 50.88
C LYS A 178 18.88 -46.67 52.01
N SER A 179 17.83 -45.89 51.80
CA SER A 179 16.68 -45.98 52.67
C SER A 179 15.42 -45.56 51.91
N LYS A 180 14.36 -46.35 52.11
CA LYS A 180 13.03 -46.31 51.51
C LYS A 180 12.30 -45.01 51.82
N GLN A 181 11.62 -44.41 50.84
CA GLN A 181 10.23 -44.02 51.01
C GLN A 181 9.54 -43.90 49.64
N GLN A 182 8.31 -44.19 49.59
CA GLN A 182 7.39 -44.59 48.56
C GLN A 182 7.19 -43.63 47.44
N ALA A 183 6.90 -44.23 46.27
CA ALA A 183 6.49 -43.65 45.00
C ALA A 183 5.11 -42.98 45.09
N THR A 184 4.97 -41.84 44.53
CA THR A 184 3.84 -41.43 43.70
C THR A 184 4.42 -40.79 42.48
N GLY A 185 3.98 -41.32 41.34
CA GLY A 185 4.49 -40.85 40.05
C GLY A 185 3.91 -39.47 39.70
N ASP A 186 4.80 -38.67 39.22
CA ASP A 186 4.59 -37.63 38.24
C ASP A 186 5.97 -37.37 37.66
N ASP A 187 6.11 -37.58 36.35
CA ASP A 187 7.33 -37.32 35.58
C ASP A 187 7.49 -35.81 35.37
N ASP A 188 7.65 -35.09 36.47
CA ASP A 188 8.19 -33.76 36.47
C ASP A 188 9.70 -33.85 36.63
N GLU A 189 10.45 -33.73 35.55
CA GLU A 189 11.90 -33.47 35.60
C GLU A 189 12.11 -32.18 36.39
N GLU A 190 12.52 -32.37 37.62
CA GLU A 190 12.81 -31.34 38.59
C GLU A 190 14.03 -30.54 38.08
N TRP A 191 13.76 -29.43 37.38
CA TRP A 191 14.77 -28.42 37.10
C TRP A 191 15.35 -27.92 38.43
N ARG A 192 16.49 -28.47 38.83
CA ARG A 192 17.21 -27.99 39.98
C ARG A 192 17.67 -26.58 39.68
N ALA A 193 17.00 -25.59 40.23
CA ALA A 193 17.45 -24.21 40.28
C ALA A 193 18.90 -24.18 40.74
N LEU A 194 19.84 -23.73 39.92
CA LEU A 194 21.21 -23.48 40.27
C LEU A 194 21.20 -22.34 41.31
N PRO A 195 21.59 -22.53 42.56
CA PRO A 195 21.46 -21.52 43.58
C PRO A 195 22.73 -20.69 43.67
N SER A 196 23.15 -19.99 42.59
CA SER A 196 24.20 -18.99 42.75
C SER A 196 23.99 -17.84 41.75
N ILE A 197 23.53 -16.74 42.30
CA ILE A 197 23.68 -15.44 41.63
C ILE A 197 25.13 -15.06 41.78
N VAL A 198 25.83 -14.89 40.65
CA VAL A 198 27.21 -14.40 40.61
C VAL A 198 27.19 -12.95 40.15
N SER A 199 27.78 -12.06 40.92
CA SER A 199 28.03 -10.67 40.52
C SER A 199 29.43 -10.56 39.85
N LEU A 200 29.44 -10.06 38.61
CA LEU A 200 30.66 -9.83 37.84
C LEU A 200 30.93 -8.33 37.81
N GLU A 201 31.83 -7.87 38.67
CA GLU A 201 32.13 -6.46 38.88
C GLU A 201 33.50 -6.12 38.28
N SER A 202 33.55 -5.55 37.08
CA SER A 202 34.80 -5.12 36.43
C SER A 202 34.62 -3.95 35.46
N HIS A 203 33.41 -3.71 34.98
CA HIS A 203 33.10 -2.55 34.14
C HIS A 203 32.90 -1.28 34.99
N VAL A 204 33.34 -0.14 34.47
CA VAL A 204 33.21 1.18 35.11
C VAL A 204 31.98 1.95 34.60
N SER A 205 31.45 1.57 33.45
CA SER A 205 30.27 2.20 32.82
C SER A 205 29.17 1.16 32.50
N LEU A 206 28.13 1.62 31.82
CA LEU A 206 27.00 0.76 31.44
C LEU A 206 27.40 -0.39 30.52
N VAL A 207 26.97 -1.61 30.87
CA VAL A 207 27.12 -2.80 30.04
C VAL A 207 25.96 -2.79 29.04
N ARG A 208 26.23 -2.69 27.75
CA ARG A 208 25.25 -2.54 26.71
C ARG A 208 24.85 -3.84 25.99
N SER A 209 25.79 -4.78 25.92
CA SER A 209 25.56 -6.04 25.21
C SER A 209 26.20 -7.21 25.97
N LEU A 210 25.52 -8.34 25.93
CA LEU A 210 25.92 -9.63 26.42
C LEU A 210 25.74 -10.68 25.32
N SER A 211 26.78 -11.51 25.10
CA SER A 211 26.69 -12.66 24.20
C SER A 211 27.40 -13.85 24.77
N PHE A 212 26.86 -15.04 24.58
CA PHE A 212 27.43 -16.29 25.10
C PHE A 212 27.79 -17.24 23.95
N SER A 213 28.96 -17.86 24.04
CA SER A 213 29.38 -18.92 23.13
C SER A 213 29.41 -20.26 23.85
N PRO A 214 28.54 -21.21 23.46
CA PRO A 214 28.51 -22.56 24.04
C PRO A 214 29.80 -23.33 23.74
N SER A 215 30.38 -23.20 22.55
CA SER A 215 31.59 -23.88 22.11
C SER A 215 32.82 -23.48 22.94
N GLU A 216 32.98 -22.20 23.21
CA GLU A 216 34.11 -21.65 23.99
C GLU A 216 33.83 -21.65 25.49
N ASN A 217 32.60 -21.93 25.93
CA ASN A 217 32.15 -21.73 27.31
C ASN A 217 32.52 -20.34 27.84
N ALA A 218 32.31 -19.33 27.05
CA ALA A 218 32.71 -17.96 27.34
C ALA A 218 31.50 -17.00 27.21
N LEU A 219 31.43 -16.02 28.11
CA LEU A 219 30.52 -14.91 28.06
C LEU A 219 31.33 -13.65 27.69
N ILE A 220 30.87 -12.86 26.75
CA ILE A 220 31.35 -11.50 26.53
C ILE A 220 30.38 -10.48 27.08
N SER A 221 30.97 -9.43 27.69
CA SER A 221 30.22 -8.24 28.09
C SER A 221 30.88 -7.02 27.46
N ALA A 222 30.07 -6.21 26.78
CA ALA A 222 30.54 -4.99 26.12
C ALA A 222 29.98 -3.76 26.83
N SER A 223 30.79 -2.73 26.99
CA SER A 223 30.43 -1.55 27.76
C SER A 223 30.92 -0.26 27.10
N ARG A 224 30.24 0.83 27.45
CA ARG A 224 30.63 2.21 27.10
C ARG A 224 31.95 2.66 27.75
N ASP A 225 32.56 1.85 28.65
CA ASP A 225 33.87 2.11 29.21
C ASP A 225 35.02 1.82 28.22
N LYS A 226 34.70 1.57 26.96
CA LYS A 226 35.60 1.25 25.85
C LYS A 226 36.30 -0.09 25.99
N THR A 227 35.71 -1.00 26.76
CA THR A 227 36.26 -2.34 26.95
C THR A 227 35.20 -3.42 26.68
N VAL A 228 35.71 -4.56 26.20
CA VAL A 228 34.96 -5.81 26.13
C VAL A 228 35.67 -6.83 27.03
N ILE A 229 34.93 -7.45 27.92
CA ILE A 229 35.46 -8.43 28.85
C ILE A 229 34.98 -9.82 28.49
N VAL A 230 35.91 -10.75 28.39
CA VAL A 230 35.64 -12.17 28.15
C VAL A 230 35.70 -12.89 29.49
N TRP A 231 34.61 -13.55 29.87
CA TRP A 231 34.47 -14.31 31.10
C TRP A 231 34.45 -15.81 30.79
N ASP A 232 35.11 -16.59 31.65
CA ASP A 232 35.01 -18.04 31.63
C ASP A 232 33.72 -18.47 32.33
N ALA A 233 32.73 -19.04 31.62
CA ALA A 233 31.44 -19.43 32.14
C ALA A 233 31.50 -20.60 33.16
N ARG A 234 32.61 -21.31 33.28
CA ARG A 234 32.79 -22.38 34.27
C ARG A 234 33.23 -21.83 35.61
N THR A 235 34.10 -20.84 35.56
CA THR A 235 34.77 -20.28 36.78
C THR A 235 34.26 -18.90 37.16
N TRP A 236 33.54 -18.22 36.25
CA TRP A 236 33.08 -16.85 36.34
C TRP A 236 34.18 -15.85 36.63
N LYS A 237 35.43 -16.19 36.17
CA LYS A 237 36.58 -15.29 36.26
C LYS A 237 36.81 -14.61 34.92
N THR A 238 37.42 -13.43 34.97
CA THR A 238 37.87 -12.72 33.79
C THR A 238 38.93 -13.55 33.06
N ARG A 239 38.64 -13.96 31.84
CA ARG A 239 39.57 -14.65 30.94
C ARG A 239 40.47 -13.64 30.25
N ARG A 240 39.85 -12.54 29.75
CA ARG A 240 40.57 -11.46 29.09
C ARG A 240 39.78 -10.15 29.13
N ILE A 241 40.50 -9.02 29.12
CA ILE A 241 39.99 -7.67 28.91
C ILE A 241 40.52 -7.17 27.57
N ILE A 242 39.66 -6.76 26.69
CA ILE A 242 39.94 -6.28 25.34
C ILE A 242 39.70 -4.77 25.33
N PRO A 243 40.71 -3.91 25.19
CA PRO A 243 40.53 -2.47 25.04
C PRO A 243 40.18 -2.16 23.57
N VAL A 244 38.95 -1.73 23.30
CA VAL A 244 38.47 -1.44 21.93
C VAL A 244 38.72 0.01 21.54
N LEU A 245 38.98 0.90 22.54
CA LEU A 245 39.29 2.32 22.39
C LEU A 245 38.10 3.18 21.90
N GLU A 246 36.95 2.59 21.65
CA GLU A 246 35.69 3.28 21.33
C GLU A 246 34.59 2.86 22.31
N SER A 247 33.51 3.67 22.41
CA SER A 247 32.32 3.33 23.18
C SER A 247 31.57 2.19 22.50
N VAL A 248 31.50 1.02 23.18
CA VAL A 248 30.88 -0.17 22.58
C VAL A 248 29.41 -0.24 22.95
N GLU A 249 28.56 -0.32 21.94
CA GLU A 249 27.11 -0.45 22.11
C GLU A 249 26.63 -1.90 21.89
N ALA A 250 27.29 -2.64 21.00
CA ALA A 250 26.91 -3.99 20.67
C ALA A 250 28.11 -4.90 20.42
N ALA A 251 28.03 -6.16 20.88
CA ALA A 251 28.98 -7.20 20.60
C ALA A 251 28.31 -8.58 20.55
N ALA A 252 28.70 -9.41 19.62
CA ALA A 252 28.19 -10.76 19.47
C ALA A 252 29.29 -11.75 19.11
N PHE A 253 29.21 -12.97 19.66
CA PHE A 253 30.03 -14.07 19.17
C PHE A 253 29.59 -14.51 17.79
N ILE A 254 30.53 -14.79 16.90
CA ILE A 254 30.24 -15.30 15.56
C ILE A 254 30.84 -16.67 15.43
N ALA A 255 30.05 -17.60 14.88
CA ALA A 255 30.46 -18.97 14.64
C ALA A 255 31.08 -19.66 15.87
N ASP A 256 31.51 -20.90 15.72
CA ASP A 256 32.14 -21.67 16.78
C ASP A 256 33.69 -21.45 16.88
N SER A 257 34.18 -20.28 16.47
CA SER A 257 35.60 -20.02 16.24
C SER A 257 36.29 -19.14 17.29
N GLY A 258 35.57 -18.74 18.34
CA GLY A 258 36.12 -17.82 19.35
C GLY A 258 36.35 -16.39 18.85
N LEU A 259 35.71 -16.05 17.73
CA LEU A 259 35.67 -14.71 17.16
C LEU A 259 34.45 -13.96 17.63
N CYS A 260 34.58 -12.65 17.82
CA CYS A 260 33.45 -11.78 18.11
C CYS A 260 33.44 -10.57 17.19
N VAL A 261 32.24 -10.09 16.89
CA VAL A 261 32.03 -8.85 16.20
C VAL A 261 31.69 -7.77 17.21
N ILE A 262 32.26 -6.61 17.04
CA ILE A 262 32.10 -5.46 17.92
C ILE A 262 31.73 -4.26 17.08
N GLY A 263 30.71 -3.51 17.53
CA GLY A 263 30.24 -2.27 16.94
C GLY A 263 29.96 -1.22 18.01
N GLY A 264 30.23 0.02 17.69
CA GLY A 264 30.05 1.14 18.61
C GLY A 264 29.94 2.49 17.93
N GLU A 265 30.48 3.51 18.60
CA GLU A 265 30.36 4.92 18.23
C GLU A 265 30.92 5.24 16.82
N ASN A 266 31.94 4.50 16.38
CA ASN A 266 32.59 4.73 15.08
C ASN A 266 31.76 4.22 13.87
N GLY A 267 30.62 3.55 14.08
CA GLY A 267 29.75 3.07 13.02
C GLY A 267 30.34 1.93 12.18
N LYS A 268 31.52 1.44 12.49
CA LYS A 268 32.18 0.36 11.76
C LYS A 268 32.12 -0.96 12.54
N LEU A 269 31.90 -2.02 11.79
CA LEU A 269 31.87 -3.36 12.35
C LEU A 269 33.28 -3.95 12.32
N ARG A 270 33.80 -4.39 13.50
CA ARG A 270 35.14 -4.93 13.67
C ARG A 270 35.09 -6.35 14.17
N VAL A 271 35.95 -7.19 13.65
CA VAL A 271 36.11 -8.60 14.10
C VAL A 271 37.34 -8.73 15.01
N TRP A 272 37.11 -9.35 16.16
CA TRP A 272 38.16 -9.57 17.16
C TRP A 272 38.32 -11.04 17.50
N ASP A 273 39.54 -11.47 17.72
CA ASP A 273 39.86 -12.78 18.32
C ASP A 273 39.80 -12.67 19.83
N CYS A 274 38.77 -13.24 20.45
CA CYS A 274 38.57 -13.23 21.90
C CYS A 274 39.66 -13.95 22.65
N ASN A 275 40.33 -14.95 22.06
CA ASN A 275 41.39 -15.73 22.68
C ASN A 275 42.70 -14.96 22.68
N ARG A 276 43.00 -14.24 21.60
CA ARG A 276 44.20 -13.42 21.48
C ARG A 276 44.04 -12.02 22.01
N GLY A 277 42.81 -11.49 21.96
CA GLY A 277 42.48 -10.11 22.33
C GLY A 277 43.01 -9.09 21.31
N SER A 278 43.14 -9.48 20.04
CA SER A 278 43.61 -8.63 18.96
C SER A 278 42.54 -8.44 17.91
N GLU A 279 42.45 -7.25 17.33
CA GLU A 279 41.66 -6.96 16.16
C GLU A 279 42.21 -7.71 14.94
N ILE A 280 41.29 -8.25 14.13
CA ILE A 280 41.63 -9.02 12.94
C ILE A 280 41.36 -8.21 11.69
N THR A 281 40.32 -7.36 11.71
CA THR A 281 39.96 -6.49 10.59
C THR A 281 41.06 -5.45 10.35
N GLU A 282 41.26 -5.11 9.06
CA GLU A 282 42.09 -3.99 8.67
C GLU A 282 41.54 -2.68 9.25
N GLU A 283 42.46 -1.71 9.48
CA GLU A 283 42.09 -0.42 10.03
C GLU A 283 41.12 0.30 9.11
N GLN A 284 39.96 0.69 9.63
CA GLN A 284 38.93 1.39 8.91
C GLN A 284 38.90 2.86 9.35
N GLU A 285 38.62 3.78 8.41
CA GLU A 285 38.34 5.17 8.76
C GLU A 285 37.11 5.25 9.64
N ALA A 286 37.20 6.04 10.72
CA ALA A 286 36.01 6.25 11.58
C ALA A 286 34.85 6.87 10.78
N GLY A 287 33.67 6.33 10.96
CA GLY A 287 32.43 6.93 10.46
C GLY A 287 31.98 8.11 11.31
N GLU A 288 30.90 8.72 10.94
CA GLU A 288 30.29 9.80 11.71
C GLU A 288 29.49 9.29 12.92
N GLU A 289 29.33 10.10 13.96
CA GLU A 289 28.68 9.70 15.23
C GLU A 289 27.23 9.23 15.02
N PHE A 290 26.51 9.80 14.05
CA PHE A 290 25.15 9.38 13.74
C PHE A 290 25.07 8.01 13.02
N GLU A 291 26.17 7.48 12.47
CA GLU A 291 26.22 6.13 11.91
C GLU A 291 26.49 5.03 12.95
N SER A 292 26.59 5.38 14.25
CA SER A 292 26.97 4.45 15.31
C SER A 292 26.14 3.16 15.29
N VAL A 293 26.79 2.01 15.55
CA VAL A 293 26.13 0.70 15.65
C VAL A 293 25.45 0.59 17.01
N VAL A 294 24.11 0.47 17.01
CA VAL A 294 23.30 0.39 18.23
C VAL A 294 23.05 -1.04 18.67
N ALA A 295 22.83 -1.96 17.73
CA ALA A 295 22.59 -3.36 18.02
C ALA A 295 23.20 -4.27 16.94
N ILE A 296 23.56 -5.47 17.33
CA ILE A 296 24.03 -6.54 16.45
C ILE A 296 23.12 -7.75 16.69
N GLN A 297 22.55 -8.30 15.61
CA GLN A 297 21.74 -9.50 15.66
C GLN A 297 22.39 -10.59 14.84
N TYR A 298 22.62 -11.72 15.48
CA TYR A 298 23.20 -12.90 14.89
C TYR A 298 22.55 -14.15 15.47
N SER A 299 22.16 -15.07 14.61
CA SER A 299 21.73 -16.42 15.01
C SER A 299 22.75 -17.45 14.52
N PRO A 300 23.10 -18.43 15.35
CA PRO A 300 24.07 -19.45 14.97
C PRO A 300 23.68 -20.18 13.69
N GLY A 301 24.62 -20.27 12.74
CA GLY A 301 24.41 -20.91 11.45
C GLY A 301 23.99 -19.98 10.31
N LEU A 302 23.75 -18.70 10.57
CA LEU A 302 23.49 -17.72 9.50
C LEU A 302 24.80 -17.32 8.79
N PRO A 303 24.79 -17.17 7.44
CA PRO A 303 25.94 -16.72 6.67
C PRO A 303 26.18 -15.20 6.75
N PHE A 304 25.36 -14.49 7.52
CA PHE A 304 25.39 -13.04 7.64
C PHE A 304 25.15 -12.58 9.07
N VAL A 305 25.48 -11.33 9.33
CA VAL A 305 25.15 -10.61 10.56
C VAL A 305 24.35 -9.36 10.22
N LEU A 306 23.31 -9.08 10.99
CA LEU A 306 22.49 -7.87 10.86
C LEU A 306 22.97 -6.84 11.90
N THR A 307 23.28 -5.63 11.46
CA THR A 307 23.61 -4.48 12.31
C THR A 307 22.51 -3.43 12.21
N VAL A 308 22.19 -2.84 13.36
CA VAL A 308 21.23 -1.74 13.49
C VAL A 308 22.03 -0.48 13.81
N HIS A 309 21.83 0.57 13.01
CA HIS A 309 22.56 1.82 13.14
C HIS A 309 21.67 2.95 13.69
N ALA A 310 22.31 3.96 14.28
CA ALA A 310 21.60 5.12 14.85
C ALA A 310 20.97 6.02 13.77
N ASP A 311 21.50 5.97 12.54
CA ASP A 311 20.95 6.60 11.35
C ASP A 311 19.67 5.91 10.81
N GLN A 312 19.07 5.01 11.61
CA GLN A 312 17.88 4.21 11.25
C GLN A 312 18.14 3.24 10.08
N THR A 313 19.40 2.97 9.73
CA THR A 313 19.71 1.95 8.73
C THR A 313 19.95 0.59 9.35
N LEU A 314 19.53 -0.44 8.62
CA LEU A 314 19.87 -1.84 8.87
C LEU A 314 20.86 -2.28 7.80
N ARG A 315 21.99 -2.87 8.21
CA ARG A 315 23.02 -3.34 7.28
C ARG A 315 23.23 -4.84 7.48
N ILE A 316 23.24 -5.59 6.40
CA ILE A 316 23.48 -7.03 6.38
C ILE A 316 24.91 -7.24 5.88
N HIS A 317 25.76 -7.82 6.71
CA HIS A 317 27.15 -8.08 6.39
C HIS A 317 27.38 -9.57 6.12
N SER A 318 28.13 -9.90 5.06
CA SER A 318 28.54 -11.27 4.75
C SER A 318 29.58 -11.79 5.73
N LEU A 319 29.41 -13.05 6.13
CA LEU A 319 30.41 -13.76 6.95
C LEU A 319 31.28 -14.74 6.12
N GLU A 320 31.16 -14.72 4.78
CA GLU A 320 31.92 -15.63 3.91
C GLU A 320 33.41 -15.46 4.05
N SER A 321 33.90 -14.23 4.21
CA SER A 321 35.33 -13.93 4.41
C SER A 321 35.91 -14.58 5.68
N LEU A 322 35.05 -14.91 6.66
CA LEU A 322 35.51 -15.60 7.90
C LEU A 322 35.75 -17.10 7.70
N SER A 323 35.17 -17.73 6.69
CA SER A 323 35.35 -19.16 6.40
C SER A 323 36.78 -19.46 5.99
N ASP A 324 37.46 -18.53 5.35
CA ASP A 324 38.83 -18.66 4.88
C ASP A 324 39.87 -18.08 5.87
N TYR A 325 39.44 -17.58 7.02
CA TYR A 325 40.32 -16.95 8.01
C TYR A 325 41.32 -17.94 8.61
N LYS A 326 42.59 -17.58 8.56
CA LYS A 326 43.68 -18.30 9.22
C LYS A 326 44.23 -17.50 10.43
N PRO A 327 44.38 -18.12 11.60
CA PRO A 327 44.85 -17.43 12.79
C PRO A 327 46.14 -16.65 12.56
N GLY A 328 46.07 -15.32 12.54
CA GLY A 328 47.20 -14.41 12.36
C GLY A 328 47.22 -13.68 11.00
N SER A 329 46.26 -13.89 10.13
CA SER A 329 46.08 -13.04 8.95
C SER A 329 45.15 -11.84 9.32
N THR A 330 45.31 -10.72 8.62
CA THR A 330 44.35 -9.60 8.62
C THR A 330 43.21 -9.92 7.68
N LEU A 331 42.04 -9.44 8.03
CA LEU A 331 40.80 -9.64 7.28
C LEU A 331 40.34 -8.28 6.69
N GLU A 332 39.95 -8.27 5.46
CA GLU A 332 39.23 -7.12 4.89
C GLU A 332 37.93 -6.84 5.66
N PRO A 333 37.45 -5.60 5.72
CA PRO A 333 36.16 -5.28 6.33
C PRO A 333 35.05 -6.16 5.77
N LEU A 334 34.11 -6.58 6.64
CA LEU A 334 33.00 -7.42 6.23
C LEU A 334 32.17 -6.73 5.14
N ALA A 335 31.99 -7.39 4.00
CA ALA A 335 31.24 -6.85 2.88
C ALA A 335 29.76 -6.65 3.25
N ILE A 336 29.22 -5.50 2.92
CA ILE A 336 27.79 -5.22 3.08
C ILE A 336 27.06 -5.84 1.88
N ILE A 337 26.26 -6.87 2.14
CA ILE A 337 25.41 -7.52 1.12
C ILE A 337 24.21 -6.61 0.79
N ARG A 338 23.61 -6.02 1.84
CA ARG A 338 22.38 -5.26 1.69
C ARG A 338 22.30 -4.16 2.74
N ARG A 339 21.83 -3.00 2.30
CA ARG A 339 21.46 -1.87 3.17
C ARG A 339 19.94 -1.67 3.08
N ILE A 340 19.28 -1.51 4.20
CA ILE A 340 17.84 -1.24 4.30
C ILE A 340 17.71 0.08 5.05
N SER A 341 17.23 1.12 4.38
CA SER A 341 17.00 2.42 5.01
C SER A 341 15.60 2.48 5.57
N GLY A 342 15.51 2.93 6.80
CA GLY A 342 14.27 3.01 7.54
C GLY A 342 13.63 4.39 7.59
N ASN A 343 14.07 5.33 6.76
CA ASN A 343 13.73 6.74 6.89
C ASN A 343 12.23 7.00 7.03
N ASP A 344 11.88 7.63 8.14
CA ASP A 344 10.58 8.27 8.40
C ASP A 344 10.56 9.72 7.85
N ASP A 345 11.46 10.01 6.91
CA ASP A 345 11.68 11.34 6.37
C ASP A 345 10.69 11.66 5.25
N GLU A 346 10.22 12.90 5.24
CA GLU A 346 9.39 13.44 4.16
C GLU A 346 10.08 13.28 2.80
N ILE A 347 9.36 12.76 1.80
CA ILE A 347 9.84 12.67 0.43
C ILE A 347 9.57 14.00 -0.27
N ILE A 348 10.65 14.72 -0.61
CA ILE A 348 10.58 16.06 -1.20
C ILE A 348 10.48 15.99 -2.72
N ASP A 349 11.30 15.20 -3.38
CA ASP A 349 11.29 15.06 -4.84
C ASP A 349 11.68 13.65 -5.30
N LEU A 350 11.26 13.27 -6.51
CA LEU A 350 11.44 11.95 -7.12
C LEU A 350 11.92 12.07 -8.55
N ALA A 351 12.84 11.18 -8.98
CA ALA A 351 13.22 11.05 -10.38
C ALA A 351 13.57 9.61 -10.75
N TYR A 352 13.03 9.11 -11.84
CA TYR A 352 13.44 7.83 -12.42
C TYR A 352 14.82 7.96 -13.07
N ILE A 353 15.73 7.06 -12.74
CA ILE A 353 17.11 7.01 -13.23
C ILE A 353 17.45 5.64 -13.81
N GLY A 354 18.61 5.55 -14.45
CA GLY A 354 19.00 4.36 -15.19
C GLY A 354 18.45 4.36 -16.62
N PRO A 355 19.13 3.68 -17.56
CA PRO A 355 18.71 3.62 -18.98
C PRO A 355 17.35 2.95 -19.14
N ASP A 356 17.03 1.97 -18.29
CA ASP A 356 15.79 1.19 -18.30
C ASP A 356 14.74 1.79 -17.35
N ARG A 357 15.03 2.91 -16.69
CA ARG A 357 14.18 3.52 -15.65
C ARG A 357 13.81 2.54 -14.52
N SER A 358 14.67 1.57 -14.26
CA SER A 358 14.51 0.54 -13.24
C SER A 358 14.87 0.99 -11.82
N MET A 359 15.40 2.19 -11.67
CA MET A 359 15.76 2.78 -10.39
C MET A 359 15.05 4.11 -10.18
N LEU A 360 14.78 4.44 -8.93
CA LEU A 360 14.16 5.69 -8.50
C LEU A 360 15.08 6.40 -7.51
N ALA A 361 15.44 7.64 -7.80
CA ALA A 361 16.15 8.53 -6.89
C ALA A 361 15.14 9.27 -6.02
N LEU A 362 15.33 9.24 -4.71
CA LEU A 362 14.49 9.86 -3.69
C LEU A 362 15.29 10.98 -3.02
N ALA A 363 14.80 12.22 -3.05
CA ALA A 363 15.25 13.28 -2.17
C ALA A 363 14.35 13.31 -0.93
N THR A 364 14.95 13.16 0.22
CA THR A 364 14.29 13.24 1.52
C THR A 364 14.81 14.43 2.33
N ASN A 365 14.38 14.57 3.57
CA ASN A 365 14.91 15.61 4.48
C ASN A 365 16.37 15.39 4.90
N THR A 366 17.11 14.51 4.21
CA THR A 366 18.51 14.21 4.47
C THR A 366 19.44 14.89 3.46
N GLU A 367 20.74 14.87 3.76
CA GLU A 367 21.82 15.40 2.92
C GLU A 367 22.19 14.47 1.76
N SER A 368 21.64 13.27 1.74
CA SER A 368 21.92 12.23 0.73
C SER A 368 20.69 11.91 -0.11
N ILE A 369 20.94 11.45 -1.35
CA ILE A 369 19.89 10.89 -2.20
C ILE A 369 19.90 9.38 -2.05
N ARG A 370 18.77 8.85 -1.71
CA ARG A 370 18.51 7.41 -1.68
C ARG A 370 18.13 6.93 -3.08
N VAL A 371 18.80 5.90 -3.58
CA VAL A 371 18.51 5.26 -4.87
C VAL A 371 17.93 3.88 -4.59
N VAL A 372 16.70 3.63 -5.04
CA VAL A 372 16.00 2.36 -4.83
C VAL A 372 15.71 1.65 -6.15
N SER A 373 15.74 0.32 -6.12
CA SER A 373 15.36 -0.52 -7.26
C SER A 373 13.84 -0.61 -7.38
N VAL A 374 13.30 -0.36 -8.59
CA VAL A 374 11.87 -0.46 -8.91
C VAL A 374 11.58 -1.45 -10.04
N ALA A 375 12.57 -2.30 -10.37
CA ALA A 375 12.41 -3.34 -11.36
C ALA A 375 11.42 -4.41 -10.87
N PRO A 376 10.52 -4.93 -11.72
CA PRO A 376 9.68 -6.06 -11.37
C PRO A 376 10.55 -7.31 -11.16
N SER A 377 10.33 -8.04 -10.07
CA SER A 377 11.10 -9.23 -9.69
C SER A 377 10.81 -10.48 -10.55
N GLU A 378 9.77 -10.44 -11.41
CA GLU A 378 9.30 -11.62 -12.15
C GLU A 378 10.16 -12.00 -13.37
N ASP A 379 11.04 -11.11 -13.85
CA ASP A 379 11.77 -11.30 -15.12
C ASP A 379 13.26 -11.68 -14.96
N ARG A 380 13.77 -11.91 -13.73
CA ARG A 380 15.17 -12.27 -13.52
C ARG A 380 15.30 -13.70 -13.00
N PRO A 381 16.17 -14.53 -13.62
CA PRO A 381 16.47 -15.84 -13.06
C PRO A 381 17.17 -15.70 -11.71
N SER A 382 16.74 -16.46 -10.72
CA SER A 382 17.27 -16.51 -9.36
C SER A 382 18.77 -16.86 -9.31
N ASN A 383 19.60 -15.84 -9.38
CA ASN A 383 21.03 -15.94 -9.06
C ASN A 383 21.33 -15.12 -7.80
N GLU A 384 22.15 -15.66 -6.95
CA GLU A 384 22.57 -15.15 -5.66
C GLU A 384 22.92 -13.64 -5.71
N GLY A 385 22.16 -12.81 -4.98
CA GLY A 385 22.39 -11.37 -4.85
C GLY A 385 21.33 -10.44 -5.45
N GLU A 386 20.12 -10.93 -5.75
CA GLU A 386 19.06 -10.15 -6.40
C GLU A 386 18.47 -9.05 -5.51
N GLU A 387 18.44 -7.83 -6.06
CA GLU A 387 17.76 -6.69 -5.47
C GLU A 387 16.24 -6.89 -5.54
N TYR A 388 15.57 -6.92 -4.40
CA TYR A 388 14.10 -6.92 -4.37
C TYR A 388 13.53 -5.53 -4.70
N PHE A 389 12.25 -5.46 -5.02
CA PHE A 389 11.56 -4.19 -5.25
C PHE A 389 11.61 -3.29 -4.01
N GLY A 390 12.16 -2.08 -4.18
CA GLY A 390 12.37 -1.14 -3.07
C GLY A 390 13.69 -1.34 -2.32
N ALA A 391 14.57 -2.24 -2.77
CA ALA A 391 15.90 -2.37 -2.20
C ALA A 391 16.72 -1.10 -2.43
N ASP A 392 17.48 -0.70 -1.41
CA ASP A 392 18.44 0.39 -1.53
C ASP A 392 19.65 -0.06 -2.36
N VAL A 393 19.83 0.57 -3.51
CA VAL A 393 20.96 0.31 -4.39
C VAL A 393 22.18 1.07 -3.90
N THR A 394 22.01 2.37 -3.61
CA THR A 394 23.10 3.23 -3.13
C THR A 394 22.54 4.51 -2.51
N HIS A 395 23.41 5.21 -1.78
CA HIS A 395 23.20 6.57 -1.31
C HIS A 395 24.22 7.49 -1.97
N LEU A 396 23.74 8.61 -2.56
CA LEU A 396 24.63 9.61 -3.15
C LEU A 396 24.91 10.68 -2.08
N GLU A 397 26.05 10.55 -1.44
CA GLU A 397 26.49 11.44 -0.35
C GLU A 397 27.35 12.58 -0.88
N GLY A 398 27.26 13.75 -0.24
CA GLY A 398 28.14 14.85 -0.58
C GLY A 398 27.56 16.25 -0.41
N HIS A 399 26.23 16.44 -0.44
CA HIS A 399 25.63 17.70 -0.04
C HIS A 399 25.77 17.91 1.48
N ASP A 400 25.85 19.18 1.90
CA ASP A 400 26.03 19.55 3.30
C ASP A 400 24.69 19.95 3.98
N ASP A 401 23.56 19.92 3.25
CA ASP A 401 22.22 20.23 3.76
C ASP A 401 21.14 19.57 2.86
N ILE A 402 19.90 19.65 3.27
CA ILE A 402 18.72 19.02 2.67
C ILE A 402 18.63 19.26 1.15
N ILE A 403 18.35 18.21 0.40
CA ILE A 403 18.18 18.22 -1.04
C ILE A 403 16.73 18.55 -1.38
N ILE A 404 16.50 19.65 -2.12
CA ILE A 404 15.16 20.20 -2.39
C ILE A 404 14.64 19.77 -3.76
N CYS A 405 15.49 19.65 -4.77
CA CYS A 405 15.07 19.37 -6.14
C CYS A 405 16.01 18.40 -6.85
N ILE A 406 15.41 17.55 -7.67
CA ILE A 406 16.11 16.56 -8.51
C ILE A 406 15.57 16.64 -9.92
N ASP A 407 16.44 16.43 -10.90
CA ASP A 407 16.04 16.22 -12.30
C ASP A 407 16.98 15.25 -12.99
N ALA A 408 16.43 14.36 -13.81
CA ALA A 408 17.18 13.36 -14.57
C ALA A 408 17.18 13.70 -16.08
N ASP A 409 18.27 13.35 -16.74
CA ASP A 409 18.40 13.56 -18.18
C ASP A 409 17.57 12.54 -19.00
N TRP A 410 17.53 12.75 -20.33
CA TRP A 410 16.85 11.88 -21.27
C TRP A 410 17.36 10.43 -21.26
N SER A 411 18.66 10.21 -20.99
CA SER A 411 19.31 8.90 -21.01
C SER A 411 19.19 8.13 -19.69
N GLY A 412 18.94 8.83 -18.58
CA GLY A 412 18.94 8.27 -17.24
C GLY A 412 20.32 8.04 -16.60
N HIS A 413 21.40 8.36 -17.32
CA HIS A 413 22.76 8.25 -16.82
C HIS A 413 23.24 9.47 -16.03
N TRP A 414 22.47 10.57 -16.06
CA TRP A 414 22.80 11.82 -15.40
C TRP A 414 21.68 12.29 -14.51
N LEU A 415 22.01 12.58 -13.27
CA LEU A 415 21.11 13.12 -12.26
C LEU A 415 21.65 14.46 -11.78
N ALA A 416 20.82 15.49 -11.82
CA ALA A 416 21.13 16.78 -11.25
C ALA A 416 20.37 16.99 -9.94
N THR A 417 21.05 17.52 -8.92
CA THR A 417 20.50 17.75 -7.59
C THR A 417 20.76 19.16 -7.16
N GLY A 418 19.82 19.77 -6.45
CA GLY A 418 19.96 21.09 -5.86
C GLY A 418 19.55 21.05 -4.39
N ALA A 419 20.40 21.60 -3.52
CA ALA A 419 20.25 21.53 -2.10
C ALA A 419 20.16 22.89 -1.43
N LYS A 420 19.84 22.87 -0.17
CA LYS A 420 19.79 24.04 0.72
C LYS A 420 21.19 24.55 1.09
N ASP A 421 22.24 23.78 0.84
CA ASP A 421 23.65 24.16 0.93
C ASP A 421 24.10 25.21 -0.14
N ASN A 422 23.16 25.74 -0.94
CA ASN A 422 23.39 26.71 -2.03
C ASN A 422 24.16 26.14 -3.23
N THR A 423 24.35 24.82 -3.29
CA THR A 423 25.05 24.14 -4.37
C THR A 423 24.13 23.27 -5.21
N ALA A 424 24.48 23.09 -6.48
CA ALA A 424 23.94 22.05 -7.32
C ALA A 424 25.03 21.04 -7.64
N ARG A 425 24.66 19.79 -7.80
CA ARG A 425 25.59 18.72 -8.18
C ARG A 425 25.06 17.94 -9.39
N LEU A 426 25.97 17.46 -10.21
CA LEU A 426 25.68 16.58 -11.34
C LEU A 426 26.35 15.24 -11.07
N TRP A 427 25.53 14.17 -11.06
CA TRP A 427 25.94 12.81 -10.74
C TRP A 427 25.97 11.97 -12.01
N ARG A 428 27.01 11.18 -12.17
CA ARG A 428 27.15 10.16 -13.21
C ARG A 428 26.68 8.83 -12.63
N ILE A 429 25.75 8.18 -13.32
CA ILE A 429 25.09 6.95 -12.89
C ILE A 429 25.43 5.84 -13.87
N ASP A 430 26.17 4.84 -13.42
CA ASP A 430 26.50 3.64 -14.19
C ASP A 430 25.97 2.40 -13.47
N PRO A 431 24.76 1.93 -13.83
CA PRO A 431 24.18 0.75 -13.19
C PRO A 431 24.96 -0.54 -13.43
N LYS A 432 25.72 -0.62 -14.54
CA LYS A 432 26.45 -1.85 -14.92
C LYS A 432 27.67 -2.10 -14.03
N THR A 433 28.36 -1.04 -13.66
CA THR A 433 29.55 -1.11 -12.79
C THR A 433 29.23 -0.74 -11.35
N SER A 434 27.96 -0.47 -11.03
CA SER A 434 27.49 0.07 -9.74
C SER A 434 28.30 1.30 -9.31
N SER A 435 28.73 2.13 -10.26
CA SER A 435 29.53 3.32 -10.01
C SER A 435 28.67 4.57 -10.06
N TYR A 436 28.59 5.26 -8.94
CA TYR A 436 27.80 6.48 -8.75
C TYR A 436 28.75 7.59 -8.28
N THR A 437 29.10 8.52 -9.15
CA THR A 437 30.13 9.52 -8.85
C THR A 437 29.64 10.94 -9.03
N CYS A 438 30.05 11.84 -8.13
CA CYS A 438 29.82 13.27 -8.31
C CYS A 438 30.74 13.80 -9.42
N PHE A 439 30.14 14.18 -10.55
CA PHE A 439 30.88 14.64 -11.74
C PHE A 439 31.23 16.13 -11.64
N ALA A 440 30.29 16.97 -11.21
CA ALA A 440 30.47 18.42 -11.13
C ALA A 440 29.69 19.03 -9.98
N ILE A 441 30.29 20.07 -9.38
CA ILE A 441 29.69 20.89 -8.32
C ILE A 441 29.56 22.33 -8.81
N PHE A 442 28.36 22.89 -8.71
CA PHE A 442 28.03 24.22 -9.17
C PHE A 442 27.81 25.15 -7.97
N THR A 443 28.72 26.06 -7.76
CA THR A 443 28.72 27.01 -6.64
C THR A 443 28.50 28.43 -7.12
N GLY A 444 27.83 29.27 -6.30
CA GLY A 444 27.68 30.68 -6.61
C GLY A 444 26.30 31.26 -6.41
N HIS A 445 25.30 30.48 -6.01
CA HIS A 445 24.06 31.03 -5.46
C HIS A 445 24.27 31.51 -4.03
N ALA A 446 23.53 32.53 -3.61
CA ALA A 446 23.65 33.11 -2.28
C ALA A 446 22.68 32.50 -1.25
N GLU A 447 21.64 31.83 -1.72
CA GLU A 447 20.62 31.18 -0.92
C GLU A 447 20.26 29.83 -1.54
N SER A 448 19.48 29.01 -0.84
CA SER A 448 19.15 27.62 -1.22
C SER A 448 18.58 27.51 -2.65
N LEU A 449 18.88 26.39 -3.29
CA LEU A 449 18.33 26.08 -4.61
C LEU A 449 16.92 25.49 -4.47
N GLY A 450 15.94 26.16 -5.08
CA GLY A 450 14.56 25.67 -5.13
C GLY A 450 14.22 24.89 -6.39
N ALA A 451 15.06 24.99 -7.44
CA ALA A 451 14.75 24.39 -8.73
C ALA A 451 16.01 24.08 -9.56
N ILE A 452 15.94 22.95 -10.28
CA ILE A 452 16.98 22.51 -11.21
C ILE A 452 16.34 21.89 -12.45
N ALA A 453 16.95 22.04 -13.61
CA ALA A 453 16.47 21.42 -14.84
C ALA A 453 17.62 21.07 -15.81
N LEU A 454 17.51 19.90 -16.41
CA LEU A 454 18.37 19.39 -17.48
C LEU A 454 17.70 19.48 -18.85
N PRO A 455 18.47 19.54 -19.96
CA PRO A 455 17.94 19.53 -21.31
C PRO A 455 17.07 18.30 -21.59
N ARG A 456 15.94 18.48 -22.25
CA ARG A 456 15.00 17.42 -22.59
C ARG A 456 15.29 16.78 -23.96
N VAL A 457 15.96 17.49 -24.86
CA VAL A 457 16.26 16.99 -26.21
C VAL A 457 17.41 16.00 -26.17
N PRO A 458 17.26 14.79 -26.72
CA PRO A 458 18.39 13.90 -26.93
C PRO A 458 19.34 14.52 -27.98
N PRO A 459 20.65 14.29 -27.87
CA PRO A 459 21.61 14.69 -28.92
C PRO A 459 21.24 14.10 -30.28
N PRO A 460 21.71 14.67 -31.36
CA PRO A 460 21.43 14.16 -32.72
C PRO A 460 21.81 12.68 -32.85
N VAL A 461 20.94 11.90 -33.47
CA VAL A 461 21.17 10.47 -33.74
C VAL A 461 22.49 10.28 -34.49
N GLY A 462 23.36 9.40 -33.97
CA GLY A 462 24.68 9.15 -34.53
C GLY A 462 25.80 10.04 -33.99
N SER A 463 25.50 11.02 -33.12
CA SER A 463 26.53 11.75 -32.39
C SER A 463 27.20 10.88 -31.31
N ALA A 464 28.42 11.25 -30.91
CA ALA A 464 29.12 10.54 -29.83
C ALA A 464 28.31 10.55 -28.54
N ALA A 465 27.67 11.67 -28.20
CA ALA A 465 26.84 11.82 -27.01
C ALA A 465 25.53 11.01 -27.05
N TYR A 466 24.99 10.71 -28.26
CA TYR A 466 23.82 9.84 -28.38
C TYR A 466 24.20 8.35 -28.25
N ASN A 467 25.36 7.95 -28.81
CA ASN A 467 25.81 6.55 -28.79
C ASN A 467 26.40 6.13 -27.44
N ASP A 468 27.02 7.07 -26.72
CA ASP A 468 27.64 6.86 -25.42
C ASP A 468 27.24 7.98 -24.45
N PRO A 469 25.99 7.99 -23.97
CA PRO A 469 25.51 9.03 -23.04
C PRO A 469 26.21 9.00 -21.70
N LEU A 470 26.72 7.85 -21.26
CA LEU A 470 27.38 7.69 -19.97
C LEU A 470 28.66 8.55 -19.84
N ASN A 471 29.40 8.73 -20.93
CA ASN A 471 30.65 9.49 -20.95
C ASN A 471 30.49 10.92 -21.48
N HIS A 472 29.29 11.32 -21.85
CA HIS A 472 28.99 12.66 -22.36
C HIS A 472 27.92 13.32 -21.48
N PRO A 473 28.28 14.31 -20.65
CA PRO A 473 27.31 15.01 -19.79
C PRO A 473 26.29 15.81 -20.62
N PRO A 474 25.11 16.13 -20.05
CA PRO A 474 24.14 17.03 -20.67
C PRO A 474 24.78 18.35 -21.08
N ALA A 475 24.30 18.96 -22.18
CA ALA A 475 24.97 20.15 -22.76
C ALA A 475 25.00 21.35 -21.80
N PHE A 476 23.99 21.50 -20.96
CA PHE A 476 23.89 22.59 -19.99
C PHE A 476 22.99 22.20 -18.81
N LEU A 477 23.05 23.01 -17.77
CA LEU A 477 22.20 22.93 -16.58
C LEU A 477 21.62 24.30 -16.26
N ILE A 478 20.37 24.37 -15.82
CA ILE A 478 19.74 25.61 -15.33
C ILE A 478 19.36 25.44 -13.88
N THR A 479 19.72 26.42 -13.06
CA THR A 479 19.42 26.43 -11.61
C THR A 479 18.64 27.68 -11.24
N GLY A 480 17.72 27.57 -10.30
CA GLY A 480 16.97 28.65 -9.70
C GLY A 480 17.03 28.57 -8.18
N SER A 481 17.20 29.72 -7.56
CA SER A 481 17.42 29.82 -6.13
C SER A 481 16.44 30.77 -5.45
N GLN A 482 16.35 30.69 -4.13
CA GLN A 482 15.65 31.62 -3.27
C GLN A 482 16.29 33.02 -3.30
N ASP A 483 17.56 33.13 -3.77
CA ASP A 483 18.21 34.43 -4.07
C ASP A 483 17.56 35.19 -5.25
N ARG A 484 16.46 34.65 -5.84
CA ARG A 484 15.67 35.25 -6.94
C ARG A 484 16.41 35.27 -8.26
N THR A 485 17.53 34.57 -8.37
CA THR A 485 18.33 34.49 -9.60
C THR A 485 18.22 33.11 -10.26
N ILE A 486 18.35 33.15 -11.58
CA ILE A 486 18.58 31.97 -12.40
C ILE A 486 20.00 32.00 -12.94
N LYS A 487 20.62 30.82 -13.04
CA LYS A 487 21.95 30.65 -13.62
C LYS A 487 21.93 29.53 -14.65
N ARG A 488 22.67 29.70 -15.74
CA ARG A 488 22.95 28.67 -16.72
C ARG A 488 24.41 28.28 -16.65
N TRP A 489 24.65 26.97 -16.70
CA TRP A 489 25.96 26.38 -16.60
C TRP A 489 26.24 25.56 -17.86
N ASP A 490 27.46 25.65 -18.43
CA ASP A 490 27.89 24.86 -19.59
C ASP A 490 28.66 23.63 -19.09
N THR A 491 28.15 22.49 -19.42
CA THR A 491 28.74 21.18 -19.07
C THR A 491 29.32 20.48 -20.29
N SER A 492 29.00 20.96 -21.50
CA SER A 492 29.39 20.32 -22.76
C SER A 492 30.91 20.20 -22.99
N LYS A 493 31.68 21.06 -22.34
CA LYS A 493 33.15 21.13 -22.48
C LYS A 493 33.92 20.40 -21.38
N LEU A 494 33.21 19.80 -20.42
CA LEU A 494 33.84 19.11 -19.32
C LEU A 494 34.37 17.75 -19.82
N ALA A 495 35.65 17.51 -19.58
CA ALA A 495 36.26 16.23 -19.92
C ALA A 495 35.79 15.13 -18.96
N PRO A 496 35.82 13.84 -19.35
CA PRO A 496 35.62 12.74 -18.43
C PRO A 496 36.55 12.84 -17.21
N LEU A 497 36.07 12.44 -16.04
CA LEU A 497 36.90 12.47 -14.83
C LEU A 497 38.11 11.56 -14.97
N THR A 498 39.31 12.10 -14.76
CA THR A 498 40.59 11.36 -14.75
C THR A 498 41.03 11.03 -13.31
N GLY A 499 40.17 11.25 -12.31
CA GLY A 499 40.41 11.04 -10.87
C GLY A 499 39.12 11.31 -10.06
N GLU A 500 39.22 11.27 -8.75
CA GLU A 500 38.07 11.40 -7.82
C GLU A 500 37.56 12.85 -7.63
N LYS A 501 38.25 13.85 -8.19
CA LYS A 501 37.88 15.26 -7.94
C LYS A 501 36.81 15.75 -8.92
N PRO A 502 35.68 16.29 -8.42
CA PRO A 502 34.62 16.83 -9.25
C PRO A 502 35.06 18.10 -9.98
N HIS A 503 34.38 18.43 -11.08
CA HIS A 503 34.58 19.70 -11.80
C HIS A 503 33.84 20.85 -11.11
N TYR A 504 34.37 22.08 -11.25
CA TYR A 504 33.75 23.32 -10.76
C TYR A 504 33.49 24.29 -11.92
N PRO A 505 32.42 24.08 -12.71
CA PRO A 505 32.08 24.95 -13.84
C PRO A 505 31.66 26.33 -13.37
N LYS A 506 31.86 27.34 -14.25
CA LYS A 506 31.39 28.71 -14.03
C LYS A 506 30.07 28.94 -14.76
N ALA A 507 29.18 29.76 -14.17
CA ALA A 507 27.94 30.16 -14.82
C ALA A 507 28.20 30.97 -16.09
N ILE A 508 27.49 30.64 -17.18
CA ILE A 508 27.52 31.41 -18.41
C ILE A 508 26.87 32.78 -18.17
N TYR A 509 25.69 32.78 -17.56
CA TYR A 509 25.01 33.98 -17.15
C TYR A 509 24.28 33.79 -15.81
N THR A 510 24.05 34.93 -15.15
CA THR A 510 23.20 35.05 -13.98
C THR A 510 22.19 36.16 -14.26
N ARG A 511 20.89 35.85 -14.05
CA ARG A 511 19.80 36.81 -14.23
C ARG A 511 18.94 36.90 -13.00
N LYS A 512 18.62 38.12 -12.58
CA LYS A 512 17.55 38.37 -11.58
C LYS A 512 16.23 38.06 -12.25
N ALA A 513 15.59 36.96 -11.85
CA ALA A 513 14.40 36.44 -12.51
C ALA A 513 13.12 36.96 -11.87
N HIS A 514 13.01 36.91 -10.56
CA HIS A 514 11.77 37.16 -9.83
C HIS A 514 11.96 38.09 -8.66
N GLU A 515 10.84 38.52 -8.05
CA GLU A 515 10.85 39.38 -6.83
C GLU A 515 10.83 38.51 -5.56
N LYS A 516 10.52 37.24 -5.68
CA LYS A 516 10.51 36.24 -4.59
C LYS A 516 11.16 34.95 -5.06
N ASP A 517 11.23 33.98 -4.17
CA ASP A 517 11.85 32.68 -4.32
C ASP A 517 11.39 31.95 -5.58
N ILE A 518 12.30 31.23 -6.23
CA ILE A 518 12.03 30.40 -7.39
C ILE A 518 11.83 28.97 -6.89
N ASN A 519 10.62 28.41 -7.11
CA ASN A 519 10.24 27.09 -6.62
C ASN A 519 10.38 25.99 -7.67
N ALA A 520 10.26 26.32 -8.95
CA ALA A 520 10.35 25.31 -10.02
C ALA A 520 10.90 25.90 -11.30
N ILE A 521 11.65 25.08 -12.02
CA ILE A 521 12.11 25.36 -13.38
C ILE A 521 11.82 24.12 -14.23
N ASP A 522 11.41 24.33 -15.47
CA ASP A 522 11.31 23.27 -16.48
C ASP A 522 11.81 23.77 -17.82
N ILE A 523 12.36 22.87 -18.65
CA ILE A 523 12.90 23.14 -19.97
C ILE A 523 11.95 22.54 -20.99
N ASP A 524 11.65 23.30 -22.05
CA ASP A 524 10.80 22.87 -23.14
C ASP A 524 11.39 21.65 -23.88
N SER A 525 10.52 20.91 -24.56
CA SER A 525 10.89 19.73 -25.35
C SER A 525 11.87 20.02 -26.49
N THR A 526 12.03 21.28 -26.93
CA THR A 526 13.03 21.73 -27.90
C THR A 526 14.35 22.18 -27.25
N SER A 527 14.37 22.34 -25.93
CA SER A 527 15.47 22.92 -25.12
C SER A 527 15.86 24.36 -25.51
N GLU A 528 14.99 25.07 -26.25
CA GLU A 528 15.18 26.48 -26.62
C GLU A 528 14.61 27.43 -25.58
N LEU A 529 13.55 27.02 -24.90
CA LEU A 529 12.86 27.80 -23.89
C LEU A 529 12.91 27.09 -22.54
N PHE A 530 12.86 27.89 -21.46
CA PHE A 530 12.62 27.37 -20.13
C PHE A 530 11.66 28.29 -19.37
N ALA A 531 10.94 27.71 -18.41
CA ALA A 531 10.02 28.41 -17.54
C ALA A 531 10.56 28.45 -16.12
N SER A 532 10.38 29.56 -15.40
CA SER A 532 10.65 29.69 -13.97
C SER A 532 9.39 30.09 -13.22
N ALA A 533 9.00 29.32 -12.21
CA ALA A 533 7.85 29.56 -11.36
C ALA A 533 8.28 30.12 -10.00
N SER A 534 7.57 31.12 -9.48
CA SER A 534 7.95 31.80 -8.26
C SER A 534 6.80 32.04 -7.28
N GLN A 535 7.18 32.25 -6.03
CA GLN A 535 6.32 32.75 -4.96
C GLN A 535 5.73 34.16 -5.23
N ASP A 536 6.24 34.90 -6.23
CA ASP A 536 5.69 36.19 -6.67
C ASP A 536 4.40 36.04 -7.50
N ARG A 537 3.84 34.85 -7.61
CA ARG A 537 2.59 34.50 -8.33
C ARG A 537 2.71 34.56 -9.85
N THR A 538 3.91 34.62 -10.38
CA THR A 538 4.17 34.65 -11.83
C THR A 538 5.02 33.49 -12.27
N VAL A 539 4.87 33.12 -13.54
CA VAL A 539 5.79 32.25 -14.24
C VAL A 539 6.37 33.01 -15.40
N LYS A 540 7.69 33.01 -15.54
CA LYS A 540 8.38 33.66 -16.64
C LYS A 540 8.96 32.66 -17.61
N ILE A 541 8.80 32.92 -18.90
CA ILE A 541 9.36 32.14 -19.98
C ILE A 541 10.61 32.83 -20.51
N TRP A 542 11.68 32.10 -20.71
CA TRP A 542 13.01 32.58 -21.06
C TRP A 542 13.56 31.87 -22.26
N ALA A 543 14.34 32.56 -23.07
CA ALA A 543 15.20 31.93 -24.06
C ALA A 543 16.41 31.27 -23.36
N ALA A 544 16.65 29.99 -23.59
CA ALA A 544 17.69 29.24 -22.85
C ALA A 544 19.11 29.78 -23.17
N ASP A 545 19.40 30.18 -24.39
CA ASP A 545 20.74 30.63 -24.79
C ASP A 545 21.11 32.01 -24.27
N GLU A 546 20.21 32.98 -24.36
CA GLU A 546 20.46 34.35 -24.02
C GLU A 546 20.09 34.72 -22.56
N GLY A 547 19.20 33.95 -21.97
CA GLY A 547 18.60 34.28 -20.69
C GLY A 547 17.76 35.56 -20.76
N SER A 548 17.16 35.85 -21.93
CA SER A 548 16.21 36.95 -22.13
C SER A 548 14.79 36.49 -21.84
N SER A 549 13.96 37.32 -21.18
CA SER A 549 12.57 37.01 -20.90
C SER A 549 11.73 37.17 -22.16
N VAL A 550 11.06 36.07 -22.56
CA VAL A 550 10.21 36.02 -23.76
C VAL A 550 8.74 36.28 -23.39
N GLY A 551 8.28 35.85 -22.23
CA GLY A 551 6.89 36.00 -21.83
C GLY A 551 6.68 35.84 -20.33
N VAL A 552 5.48 36.23 -19.86
CA VAL A 552 5.09 36.11 -18.44
C VAL A 552 3.66 35.63 -18.32
N LEU A 553 3.45 34.55 -17.60
CA LEU A 553 2.15 34.01 -17.26
C LEU A 553 1.67 34.64 -15.95
N ARG A 554 0.53 35.29 -16.01
CA ARG A 554 -0.08 36.02 -14.85
C ARG A 554 -1.52 35.60 -14.67
N GLY A 555 -1.93 35.30 -13.42
CA GLY A 555 -3.31 34.96 -13.11
C GLY A 555 -3.50 34.08 -11.90
N HIS A 556 -2.42 33.55 -11.31
CA HIS A 556 -2.49 32.89 -10.02
C HIS A 556 -2.64 33.90 -8.87
N LYS A 557 -3.43 33.52 -7.85
CA LYS A 557 -3.72 34.35 -6.68
C LYS A 557 -2.66 34.20 -5.57
N ARG A 558 -1.93 33.10 -5.56
CA ARG A 558 -0.85 32.79 -4.61
C ARG A 558 0.39 32.32 -5.36
N GLY A 559 1.49 32.06 -4.65
CA GLY A 559 2.74 31.57 -5.20
C GLY A 559 2.58 30.33 -6.05
N VAL A 560 3.35 30.23 -7.12
CA VAL A 560 3.38 29.06 -8.02
C VAL A 560 4.46 28.12 -7.52
N TRP A 561 4.09 26.86 -7.33
CA TRP A 561 4.98 25.83 -6.80
C TRP A 561 5.59 24.96 -7.89
N SER A 562 4.89 24.74 -8.99
CA SER A 562 5.33 23.83 -10.05
C SER A 562 4.94 24.35 -11.43
N VAL A 563 5.79 24.08 -12.42
CA VAL A 563 5.55 24.36 -13.84
C VAL A 563 6.08 23.20 -14.67
N ARG A 564 5.35 22.80 -15.71
CA ARG A 564 5.78 21.78 -16.69
C ARG A 564 5.31 22.16 -18.09
N PHE A 565 6.20 22.04 -19.07
CA PHE A 565 5.85 22.14 -20.48
C PHE A 565 5.16 20.86 -20.98
N ALA A 566 4.26 21.04 -21.94
CA ALA A 566 3.63 19.90 -22.60
C ALA A 566 4.63 19.12 -23.44
N PRO A 567 4.47 17.78 -23.55
CA PRO A 567 5.25 16.96 -24.48
C PRO A 567 5.08 17.41 -25.93
N GLN A 568 6.10 17.15 -26.75
CA GLN A 568 6.07 17.47 -28.18
C GLN A 568 4.93 16.70 -28.88
N GLY A 569 4.13 17.41 -29.69
CA GLY A 569 3.01 16.78 -30.40
C GLY A 569 1.68 16.85 -29.67
N THR A 570 1.61 17.46 -28.46
CA THR A 570 0.33 17.68 -27.77
C THR A 570 -0.60 18.53 -28.64
N PRO A 571 -1.83 18.05 -28.97
CA PRO A 571 -2.78 18.77 -29.80
C PRO A 571 -3.21 20.09 -29.15
N ILE A 572 -3.40 21.13 -29.98
CA ILE A 572 -3.81 22.45 -29.51
C ILE A 572 -5.28 22.43 -29.14
N ILE A 573 -5.58 22.96 -27.97
CA ILE A 573 -6.94 23.09 -27.46
C ILE A 573 -7.52 24.43 -27.94
N ASN A 574 -8.62 24.40 -28.70
CA ASN A 574 -9.42 25.56 -29.10
C ASN A 574 -8.68 26.70 -29.84
N SER A 575 -8.11 26.42 -31.02
CA SER A 575 -7.78 27.49 -31.94
C SER A 575 -8.71 27.44 -33.15
N ASP A 576 -9.61 28.42 -33.29
CA ASP A 576 -10.42 28.62 -34.48
C ASP A 576 -9.61 29.07 -35.72
N SER A 577 -8.31 29.23 -35.59
CA SER A 577 -7.42 29.70 -36.66
C SER A 577 -6.49 28.59 -37.15
N ARG A 578 -6.72 28.17 -38.40
CA ARG A 578 -5.93 27.18 -39.15
C ARG A 578 -4.47 27.57 -39.46
N THR A 579 -3.91 28.60 -38.83
CA THR A 579 -2.62 29.20 -39.20
C THR A 579 -1.67 29.53 -38.07
N SER A 580 -1.89 29.03 -36.82
CA SER A 580 -0.92 29.37 -35.79
C SER A 580 0.12 28.27 -35.64
N THR A 581 1.38 28.59 -35.89
CA THR A 581 2.55 27.88 -35.37
C THR A 581 2.47 27.90 -33.83
N SER A 582 1.89 26.88 -33.23
CA SER A 582 1.76 26.83 -31.80
C SER A 582 3.12 26.66 -31.15
N ARG A 583 3.47 27.58 -30.26
CA ARG A 583 4.67 27.53 -29.43
C ARG A 583 4.55 26.52 -28.26
N GLY A 584 3.46 25.73 -28.21
CA GLY A 584 3.23 24.73 -27.16
C GLY A 584 2.32 25.19 -26.01
N LEU A 585 2.18 24.33 -25.02
CA LEU A 585 1.37 24.53 -23.83
C LEU A 585 2.23 24.40 -22.57
N ALA A 586 1.82 25.05 -21.49
CA ALA A 586 2.42 24.87 -20.17
C ALA A 586 1.34 24.67 -19.11
N VAL A 587 1.61 23.85 -18.09
CA VAL A 587 0.75 23.62 -16.92
C VAL A 587 1.44 24.15 -15.67
N THR A 588 0.67 24.73 -14.76
CA THR A 588 1.19 25.28 -13.49
C THR A 588 0.33 24.88 -12.33
N GLY A 589 0.96 24.57 -11.19
CA GLY A 589 0.34 24.29 -9.90
C GLY A 589 0.66 25.40 -8.89
N SER A 590 -0.36 25.84 -8.14
CA SER A 590 -0.22 26.96 -7.25
C SER A 590 -0.80 26.72 -5.86
N GLY A 591 -0.31 27.52 -4.89
CA GLY A 591 -0.86 27.61 -3.54
C GLY A 591 -2.29 28.18 -3.46
N ASP A 592 -2.86 28.63 -4.59
CA ASP A 592 -4.27 29.04 -4.68
C ASP A 592 -5.23 27.85 -4.91
N LYS A 593 -4.72 26.59 -4.79
CA LYS A 593 -5.48 25.34 -4.93
C LYS A 593 -5.91 25.01 -6.37
N THR A 594 -5.40 25.74 -7.35
CA THR A 594 -5.76 25.56 -8.75
C THR A 594 -4.58 25.09 -9.58
N VAL A 595 -4.88 24.30 -10.61
CA VAL A 595 -3.98 23.99 -11.72
C VAL A 595 -4.46 24.82 -12.92
N LYS A 596 -3.54 25.44 -13.63
CA LYS A 596 -3.85 26.24 -14.82
C LYS A 596 -3.08 25.76 -16.03
N LEU A 597 -3.77 25.72 -17.16
CA LEU A 597 -3.20 25.44 -18.48
C LEU A 597 -3.06 26.75 -19.26
N TRP A 598 -1.89 26.94 -19.84
CA TRP A 598 -1.50 28.17 -20.53
C TRP A 598 -1.11 27.91 -21.98
N SER A 599 -1.46 28.84 -22.87
CA SER A 599 -0.93 28.92 -24.23
C SER A 599 0.39 29.70 -24.20
N LEU A 600 1.41 29.18 -24.89
CA LEU A 600 2.71 29.86 -25.05
C LEU A 600 2.76 30.80 -26.26
N SER A 601 1.72 30.84 -27.08
CA SER A 601 1.63 31.76 -28.20
C SER A 601 1.25 33.17 -27.78
N ASP A 602 0.32 33.31 -26.85
CA ASP A 602 -0.25 34.56 -26.34
C ASP A 602 -0.14 34.73 -24.82
N TYR A 603 0.42 33.75 -24.14
CA TYR A 603 0.59 33.72 -22.67
C TYR A 603 -0.71 33.82 -21.88
N SER A 604 -1.84 33.46 -22.50
CA SER A 604 -3.16 33.47 -21.88
C SER A 604 -3.44 32.15 -21.13
N CYS A 605 -4.30 32.22 -20.11
CA CYS A 605 -4.82 31.05 -19.42
C CYS A 605 -5.96 30.44 -20.24
N LEU A 606 -5.79 29.19 -20.70
CA LEU A 606 -6.80 28.45 -21.44
C LEU A 606 -7.83 27.80 -20.53
N LEU A 607 -7.36 27.07 -19.51
CA LEU A 607 -8.20 26.31 -18.58
C LEU A 607 -7.71 26.50 -17.15
N THR A 608 -8.66 26.44 -16.21
CA THR A 608 -8.41 26.39 -14.77
C THR A 608 -9.10 25.17 -14.20
N PHE A 609 -8.35 24.31 -13.56
CA PHE A 609 -8.86 23.11 -12.92
C PHE A 609 -9.01 23.39 -11.42
N GLU A 610 -10.21 23.20 -10.91
CA GLU A 610 -10.57 23.41 -9.51
C GLU A 610 -11.04 22.09 -8.90
N GLY A 611 -10.61 21.79 -7.68
CA GLY A 611 -11.01 20.53 -7.00
C GLY A 611 -10.07 20.10 -5.89
N HIS A 612 -8.84 20.64 -5.81
CA HIS A 612 -7.98 20.44 -4.64
C HIS A 612 -8.43 21.31 -3.48
N THR A 613 -8.33 20.76 -2.27
CA THR A 613 -8.72 21.48 -1.03
C THR A 613 -7.56 22.26 -0.42
N ASN A 614 -6.33 21.99 -0.85
CA ASN A 614 -5.11 22.63 -0.36
C ASN A 614 -4.17 22.98 -1.54
N SER A 615 -2.99 23.54 -1.24
CA SER A 615 -1.98 23.99 -2.21
C SER A 615 -1.55 22.88 -3.15
N VAL A 616 -1.52 23.13 -4.45
CA VAL A 616 -0.95 22.21 -5.46
C VAL A 616 0.56 22.41 -5.46
N LEU A 617 1.30 21.34 -5.19
CA LEU A 617 2.76 21.35 -4.99
C LEU A 617 3.52 20.90 -6.24
N LYS A 618 3.07 19.83 -6.91
CA LYS A 618 3.70 19.30 -8.14
C LYS A 618 2.67 19.09 -9.24
N VAL A 619 3.06 19.29 -10.48
CA VAL A 619 2.28 18.96 -11.67
C VAL A 619 3.15 18.19 -12.66
N LEU A 620 2.53 17.27 -13.41
CA LEU A 620 3.20 16.39 -14.35
C LEU A 620 2.28 16.13 -15.55
N TRP A 621 2.85 16.03 -16.75
CA TRP A 621 2.18 15.51 -17.91
C TRP A 621 2.33 13.99 -17.96
N LEU A 622 1.24 13.30 -18.23
CA LEU A 622 1.22 11.85 -18.41
C LEU A 622 1.09 11.52 -19.88
N PRO A 623 1.74 10.43 -20.33
CA PRO A 623 1.51 9.93 -21.67
C PRO A 623 0.04 9.52 -21.85
N PRO A 624 -0.45 9.45 -23.10
CA PRO A 624 -1.80 8.94 -23.35
C PRO A 624 -1.92 7.49 -22.87
N PRO A 625 -3.10 7.10 -22.37
CA PRO A 625 -3.32 5.75 -21.87
C PRO A 625 -3.14 4.71 -22.98
N GLN A 626 -2.41 3.64 -22.68
CA GLN A 626 -2.11 2.59 -23.65
C GLN A 626 -3.27 1.58 -23.73
N VAL A 627 -3.96 1.52 -24.84
CA VAL A 627 -4.97 0.49 -25.14
C VAL A 627 -4.32 -0.60 -25.97
N SER A 628 -4.19 -1.81 -25.42
CA SER A 628 -3.57 -2.95 -26.11
C SER A 628 -4.38 -3.38 -27.34
N ASN A 629 -3.68 -3.53 -28.47
CA ASN A 629 -4.27 -3.86 -29.78
C ASN A 629 -4.77 -5.30 -29.91
N ASN A 630 -4.60 -6.19 -28.93
CA ASN A 630 -4.69 -7.64 -29.12
C ASN A 630 -6.04 -8.27 -28.80
N GLN A 631 -7.08 -7.50 -28.49
CA GLN A 631 -8.37 -8.06 -28.02
C GLN A 631 -9.61 -7.32 -28.55
N ILE A 632 -9.62 -6.95 -29.83
CA ILE A 632 -10.87 -6.55 -30.46
C ILE A 632 -11.12 -7.55 -31.56
N ASP A 633 -12.03 -8.47 -31.31
CA ASP A 633 -12.55 -9.42 -32.28
C ASP A 633 -13.09 -8.65 -33.50
N ASP A 634 -12.72 -9.14 -34.68
CA ASP A 634 -13.06 -8.63 -35.99
C ASP A 634 -14.56 -8.79 -36.27
N ASP A 635 -15.37 -7.88 -35.79
CA ASP A 635 -16.70 -7.66 -36.36
C ASP A 635 -16.53 -6.70 -37.55
N GLU A 636 -16.62 -7.27 -38.77
CA GLU A 636 -16.22 -6.70 -40.05
C GLU A 636 -17.00 -5.44 -40.49
N ASP A 637 -18.02 -4.96 -39.80
CA ASP A 637 -18.91 -3.89 -40.32
C ASP A 637 -18.59 -2.45 -39.85
N ASP A 638 -17.59 -2.22 -38.93
CA ASP A 638 -17.32 -0.88 -38.37
C ASP A 638 -15.82 -0.53 -38.19
N GLU A 639 -14.90 -1.11 -39.02
CA GLU A 639 -13.43 -0.91 -38.95
C GLU A 639 -12.99 0.57 -38.97
N GLU A 640 -13.64 1.42 -39.78
CA GLU A 640 -13.30 2.85 -39.86
C GLU A 640 -13.69 3.62 -38.60
N ALA A 641 -14.82 3.25 -37.99
CA ALA A 641 -15.28 3.88 -36.75
C ALA A 641 -14.50 3.39 -35.52
N ALA A 642 -14.03 2.14 -35.50
CA ALA A 642 -13.19 1.56 -34.46
C ALA A 642 -11.76 2.13 -34.52
N THR A 643 -11.15 2.25 -35.71
CA THR A 643 -9.85 2.88 -35.92
C THR A 643 -9.87 4.38 -35.63
N ALA A 644 -10.91 5.10 -35.99
CA ALA A 644 -11.06 6.52 -35.65
C ALA A 644 -11.27 6.73 -34.13
N ARG A 645 -11.91 5.77 -33.44
CA ARG A 645 -12.08 5.79 -31.97
C ARG A 645 -10.78 5.43 -31.24
N LYS A 646 -10.01 4.44 -31.73
CA LYS A 646 -8.66 4.09 -31.24
C LYS A 646 -7.73 5.29 -31.31
N ASN A 647 -7.66 5.94 -32.44
CA ASN A 647 -6.79 7.11 -32.64
C ASN A 647 -7.20 8.31 -31.79
N ALA A 648 -8.48 8.46 -31.46
CA ALA A 648 -8.98 9.59 -30.64
C ALA A 648 -8.71 9.45 -29.14
N ILE A 649 -8.50 8.24 -28.64
CA ILE A 649 -8.17 7.95 -27.22
C ILE A 649 -6.64 7.85 -27.04
N GLN A 650 -5.95 7.31 -28.03
CA GLN A 650 -4.52 7.03 -27.98
C GLN A 650 -3.59 8.26 -28.00
N ASP A 651 -4.06 9.42 -28.46
CA ASP A 651 -3.22 10.62 -28.68
C ASP A 651 -3.40 11.76 -27.66
N ARG A 652 -4.07 11.51 -26.52
CA ARG A 652 -4.41 12.58 -25.60
C ARG A 652 -3.63 12.48 -24.29
N PRO A 653 -2.56 13.26 -24.09
CA PRO A 653 -1.87 13.33 -22.81
C PRO A 653 -2.79 13.88 -21.71
N LEU A 654 -2.60 13.39 -20.48
CA LEU A 654 -3.31 13.81 -19.29
C LEU A 654 -2.43 14.68 -18.40
N ILE A 655 -3.01 15.34 -17.42
CA ILE A 655 -2.30 16.13 -16.42
C ILE A 655 -2.50 15.48 -15.05
N ALA A 656 -1.42 15.17 -14.34
CA ALA A 656 -1.43 14.81 -12.94
C ALA A 656 -1.07 15.99 -12.07
N SER A 657 -1.74 16.14 -10.93
CA SER A 657 -1.41 17.16 -9.93
C SER A 657 -1.41 16.55 -8.53
N ALA A 658 -0.36 16.83 -7.77
CA ALA A 658 -0.22 16.46 -6.37
C ALA A 658 -0.38 17.68 -5.48
N ALA A 659 -1.05 17.53 -4.35
CA ALA A 659 -1.32 18.64 -3.46
C ALA A 659 -1.12 18.30 -1.98
N ALA A 660 -1.10 19.35 -1.18
CA ALA A 660 -0.99 19.27 0.27
C ALA A 660 -2.28 18.78 0.97
N ASP A 661 -3.25 18.25 0.21
CA ASP A 661 -4.44 17.58 0.71
C ASP A 661 -4.29 16.03 0.73
N GLY A 662 -3.09 15.52 0.45
CA GLY A 662 -2.81 14.08 0.39
C GLY A 662 -3.28 13.40 -0.91
N LEU A 663 -3.87 14.14 -1.84
CA LEU A 663 -4.47 13.59 -3.05
C LEU A 663 -3.64 13.87 -4.29
N VAL A 664 -3.62 12.90 -5.20
CA VAL A 664 -3.19 13.09 -6.58
C VAL A 664 -4.42 13.06 -7.48
N LYS A 665 -4.58 14.06 -8.33
CA LYS A 665 -5.71 14.19 -9.25
C LYS A 665 -5.25 14.16 -10.70
N ILE A 666 -6.01 13.43 -11.52
CA ILE A 666 -5.77 13.32 -12.95
C ILE A 666 -6.84 14.13 -13.68
N TRP A 667 -6.40 14.99 -14.59
CA TRP A 667 -7.24 15.92 -15.32
C TRP A 667 -7.12 15.72 -16.82
N SER A 668 -8.24 15.89 -17.52
CA SER A 668 -8.25 15.98 -18.97
C SER A 668 -8.01 17.44 -19.41
N PRO A 669 -6.91 17.74 -20.12
CA PRO A 669 -6.68 19.09 -20.62
C PRO A 669 -7.66 19.51 -21.71
N TYR A 670 -8.47 18.58 -22.26
CA TYR A 670 -9.39 18.85 -23.37
C TYR A 670 -10.79 19.18 -22.88
N THR A 671 -11.26 18.48 -21.84
CA THR A 671 -12.59 18.70 -21.28
C THR A 671 -12.57 19.65 -20.09
N GLY A 672 -11.41 19.80 -19.45
CA GLY A 672 -11.28 20.54 -18.21
C GLY A 672 -11.81 19.80 -16.98
N GLU A 673 -12.23 18.54 -17.13
CA GLU A 673 -12.84 17.74 -16.08
C GLU A 673 -11.84 16.89 -15.32
N LEU A 674 -12.22 16.54 -14.10
CA LEU A 674 -11.52 15.58 -13.26
C LEU A 674 -11.82 14.16 -13.75
N GLU A 675 -10.79 13.43 -14.18
CA GLU A 675 -10.90 12.04 -14.60
C GLU A 675 -10.89 11.11 -13.38
N THR A 676 -9.84 11.18 -12.55
CA THR A 676 -9.65 10.27 -11.41
C THR A 676 -9.00 10.98 -10.25
N THR A 677 -9.34 10.58 -9.04
CA THR A 677 -8.67 10.98 -7.80
C THR A 677 -7.97 9.74 -7.22
N LEU A 678 -6.68 9.86 -6.95
CA LEU A 678 -5.83 8.84 -6.37
C LEU A 678 -5.64 9.18 -4.90
N ASP A 679 -6.10 8.30 -4.02
CA ASP A 679 -6.13 8.48 -2.57
C ASP A 679 -5.44 7.28 -1.92
N ASN A 680 -4.20 7.48 -1.47
CA ASN A 680 -3.42 6.48 -0.74
C ASN A 680 -2.42 7.13 0.25
N HIS A 681 -2.28 8.44 0.24
CA HIS A 681 -1.39 9.17 1.13
C HIS A 681 -2.16 9.84 2.27
N ILE A 682 -1.55 9.85 3.44
CA ILE A 682 -2.15 10.43 4.65
C ILE A 682 -1.79 11.92 4.78
N ASP A 683 -0.62 12.32 4.29
CA ASP A 683 -0.11 13.70 4.35
C ASP A 683 0.18 14.25 2.94
N ARG A 684 0.76 15.43 2.86
CA ARG A 684 1.06 16.18 1.64
C ARG A 684 1.83 15.37 0.63
N VAL A 685 1.41 15.42 -0.62
CA VAL A 685 2.16 14.82 -1.73
C VAL A 685 3.05 15.90 -2.36
N TRP A 686 4.36 15.81 -2.14
CA TRP A 686 5.34 16.75 -2.64
C TRP A 686 5.84 16.43 -4.04
N ALA A 687 5.96 15.15 -4.36
CA ALA A 687 6.66 14.65 -5.52
C ALA A 687 5.78 13.81 -6.44
N LEU A 688 5.99 13.98 -7.74
CA LEU A 688 5.42 13.15 -8.80
C LEU A 688 6.51 12.87 -9.83
N ALA A 689 6.63 11.61 -10.23
CA ALA A 689 7.52 11.18 -11.30
C ALA A 689 6.82 10.20 -12.24
N SER A 690 7.22 10.21 -13.51
CA SER A 690 6.79 9.22 -14.51
C SER A 690 8.03 8.58 -15.13
N PRO A 691 8.02 7.27 -15.44
CA PRO A 691 9.15 6.59 -16.09
C PRO A 691 9.36 7.06 -17.53
N THR A 692 8.32 7.63 -18.17
CA THR A 692 8.44 8.17 -19.52
C THR A 692 9.15 9.52 -19.51
N PRO A 693 10.26 9.70 -20.23
CA PRO A 693 10.93 10.98 -20.33
C PRO A 693 10.00 12.04 -20.92
N SER A 694 9.85 13.18 -20.24
CA SER A 694 9.17 14.35 -20.81
C SER A 694 9.91 14.81 -22.06
N GLY A 695 9.39 14.53 -23.26
CA GLY A 695 10.01 14.95 -24.53
C GLY A 695 10.29 13.83 -25.53
N SER A 696 10.08 12.56 -25.18
CA SER A 696 10.19 11.50 -26.17
C SER A 696 9.10 11.64 -27.20
N ARG A 697 9.50 11.77 -28.47
CA ARG A 697 8.60 11.66 -29.62
C ARG A 697 7.91 10.32 -29.58
N ALA A 698 6.59 10.30 -29.70
CA ALA A 698 5.79 9.08 -29.83
C ALA A 698 6.21 8.17 -31.01
N ASP A 699 7.05 8.70 -31.95
CA ASP A 699 7.51 8.01 -33.14
C ASP A 699 8.79 7.20 -32.95
N VAL A 700 9.49 7.28 -31.83
CA VAL A 700 10.63 6.41 -31.56
C VAL A 700 10.10 5.06 -31.11
N LYS A 701 9.76 4.20 -32.06
CA LYS A 701 9.56 2.78 -31.79
C LYS A 701 10.82 2.28 -31.09
N PRO A 702 10.72 1.68 -29.90
CA PRO A 702 11.87 1.09 -29.23
C PRO A 702 12.48 0.07 -30.18
N THR A 703 13.72 0.31 -30.61
CA THR A 703 14.45 -0.54 -31.57
C THR A 703 14.89 -1.88 -31.00
N SER A 704 14.49 -2.18 -29.74
CA SER A 704 14.64 -3.51 -29.17
C SER A 704 13.33 -3.93 -28.50
N SER A 705 12.80 -5.03 -28.93
CA SER A 705 11.59 -5.72 -28.42
C SER A 705 11.74 -6.25 -26.98
N LYS A 706 12.59 -5.66 -26.15
CA LYS A 706 12.87 -6.05 -24.77
C LYS A 706 13.21 -4.85 -23.87
N LEU A 707 12.69 -3.65 -24.13
CA LEU A 707 12.69 -2.65 -23.06
C LEU A 707 11.55 -3.04 -22.12
N ASN A 708 11.88 -3.68 -21.01
CA ASN A 708 10.99 -3.85 -19.88
C ASN A 708 10.72 -2.47 -19.29
N THR A 709 9.72 -1.78 -19.85
CA THR A 709 9.19 -0.57 -19.25
C THR A 709 8.54 -0.99 -17.94
N THR A 710 8.89 -0.30 -16.86
CA THR A 710 8.21 -0.51 -15.57
C THR A 710 6.69 -0.45 -15.79
N PRO A 711 5.91 -1.34 -15.19
CA PRO A 711 4.45 -1.38 -15.38
C PRO A 711 3.74 -0.17 -14.79
N TYR A 712 4.48 0.71 -14.10
CA TYR A 712 3.95 1.85 -13.38
C TYR A 712 3.88 3.09 -14.26
N ALA A 713 2.73 3.77 -14.24
CA ALA A 713 2.53 5.02 -14.96
C ALA A 713 3.03 6.24 -14.18
N ILE A 714 2.85 6.23 -12.86
CA ILE A 714 3.17 7.34 -11.96
C ILE A 714 3.78 6.78 -10.67
N ALA A 715 4.75 7.50 -10.13
CA ALA A 715 5.19 7.39 -8.74
C ALA A 715 4.85 8.69 -8.01
N SER A 716 4.22 8.60 -6.84
CA SER A 716 3.92 9.73 -5.97
C SER A 716 4.63 9.59 -4.64
N GLY A 717 5.28 10.64 -4.18
CA GLY A 717 6.01 10.70 -2.90
C GLY A 717 5.38 11.71 -1.96
N SER A 718 5.22 11.33 -0.70
CA SER A 718 4.50 12.11 0.30
C SER A 718 5.36 12.40 1.53
N ALA A 719 4.90 13.36 2.32
CA ALA A 719 5.43 13.67 3.64
C ALA A 719 5.18 12.56 4.67
N ASP A 720 4.35 11.57 4.36
CA ASP A 720 4.15 10.37 5.16
C ASP A 720 5.26 9.30 4.98
N ALA A 721 6.38 9.68 4.38
CA ALA A 721 7.55 8.83 4.06
C ALA A 721 7.24 7.68 3.10
N THR A 722 6.10 7.69 2.41
CA THR A 722 5.71 6.63 1.49
C THR A 722 5.84 7.06 0.02
N VAL A 723 6.21 6.08 -0.84
CA VAL A 723 6.13 6.23 -2.29
C VAL A 723 5.10 5.24 -2.82
N THR A 724 4.06 5.75 -3.47
CA THR A 724 3.03 4.92 -4.09
C THR A 724 3.23 4.87 -5.60
N PHE A 725 3.21 3.66 -6.15
CA PHE A 725 3.28 3.38 -7.58
C PHE A 725 1.88 3.07 -8.11
N TRP A 726 1.50 3.78 -9.15
CA TRP A 726 0.19 3.70 -9.77
C TRP A 726 0.29 3.10 -11.15
N THR A 727 -0.52 2.07 -11.42
CA THR A 727 -0.65 1.44 -12.73
C THR A 727 -1.87 1.97 -13.46
N ASP A 728 -1.75 2.13 -14.76
CA ASP A 728 -2.88 2.47 -15.63
C ASP A 728 -3.73 1.21 -15.88
N THR A 729 -4.92 1.17 -15.30
CA THR A 729 -5.88 0.07 -15.45
C THR A 729 -7.01 0.40 -16.43
N THR A 730 -6.89 1.48 -17.20
CA THR A 730 -7.94 1.96 -18.12
C THR A 730 -8.33 0.90 -19.16
N SER A 731 -7.35 0.18 -19.73
CA SER A 731 -7.62 -0.86 -20.73
C SER A 731 -8.33 -2.08 -20.12
N SER A 732 -7.91 -2.53 -18.95
CA SER A 732 -8.50 -3.70 -18.28
C SER A 732 -9.91 -3.41 -17.79
N THR A 733 -10.15 -2.24 -17.19
CA THR A 733 -11.48 -1.82 -16.74
C THR A 733 -12.44 -1.58 -17.92
N TYR A 734 -11.93 -1.04 -19.03
CA TYR A 734 -12.71 -0.89 -20.26
C TYR A 734 -13.13 -2.24 -20.84
N THR A 735 -12.19 -3.18 -21.01
CA THR A 735 -12.49 -4.52 -21.51
C THR A 735 -13.43 -5.27 -20.57
N ALA A 736 -13.25 -5.18 -19.25
CA ALA A 736 -14.18 -5.74 -18.28
C ALA A 736 -15.58 -5.13 -18.40
N ALA A 737 -15.69 -3.80 -18.60
CA ALA A 737 -16.97 -3.12 -18.78
C ALA A 737 -17.65 -3.50 -20.10
N VAL A 738 -16.88 -3.65 -21.18
CA VAL A 738 -17.38 -4.11 -22.48
C VAL A 738 -17.89 -5.55 -22.35
N ASN A 739 -17.12 -6.45 -21.78
CA ASN A 739 -17.51 -7.84 -21.56
C ASN A 739 -18.73 -7.96 -20.65
N ALA A 740 -18.81 -7.16 -19.59
CA ALA A 740 -19.97 -7.11 -18.73
C ALA A 740 -21.22 -6.56 -19.44
N SER A 741 -21.05 -5.60 -20.37
CA SER A 741 -22.15 -5.06 -21.16
C SER A 741 -22.64 -6.04 -22.23
N SER A 742 -21.74 -6.76 -22.91
CA SER A 742 -22.10 -7.81 -23.88
C SER A 742 -22.77 -8.98 -23.18
N ALA A 743 -22.23 -9.48 -22.08
CA ALA A 743 -22.87 -10.52 -21.27
C ALA A 743 -24.27 -10.11 -20.79
N ARG A 744 -24.46 -8.82 -20.46
CA ARG A 744 -25.78 -8.30 -20.07
C ARG A 744 -26.76 -8.28 -21.23
N VAL A 745 -26.29 -7.97 -22.44
CA VAL A 745 -27.14 -8.01 -23.67
C VAL A 745 -27.52 -9.45 -23.99
N GLU A 746 -26.59 -10.39 -23.92
CA GLU A 746 -26.86 -11.81 -24.11
C GLU A 746 -27.90 -12.33 -23.11
N GLN A 747 -27.71 -12.05 -21.82
CA GLN A 747 -28.67 -12.41 -20.77
C GLN A 747 -30.04 -11.77 -20.98
N ASP A 748 -30.09 -10.54 -21.47
CA ASP A 748 -31.33 -9.89 -21.84
C ASP A 748 -32.06 -10.56 -23.03
N GLN A 749 -31.28 -11.06 -24.00
CA GLN A 749 -31.81 -11.84 -25.13
C GLN A 749 -32.30 -13.22 -24.68
N GLU A 750 -31.53 -13.91 -23.83
CA GLU A 750 -31.95 -15.16 -23.23
C GLU A 750 -33.25 -15.02 -22.44
N LEU A 751 -33.35 -13.95 -21.61
CA LEU A 751 -34.57 -13.64 -20.89
C LEU A 751 -35.78 -13.48 -21.84
N GLN A 752 -35.58 -12.77 -22.95
CA GLN A 752 -36.67 -12.64 -23.96
C GLN A 752 -37.03 -13.97 -24.61
N ASN A 753 -36.05 -14.83 -24.88
CA ASN A 753 -36.26 -16.14 -25.44
C ASN A 753 -37.05 -17.05 -24.46
N TYR A 754 -36.71 -17.05 -23.17
CA TYR A 754 -37.44 -17.78 -22.14
C TYR A 754 -38.87 -17.27 -21.98
N ILE A 755 -39.09 -15.95 -22.07
CA ILE A 755 -40.43 -15.36 -22.03
C ILE A 755 -41.29 -15.84 -23.23
N ARG A 756 -40.69 -15.84 -24.44
CA ARG A 756 -41.39 -16.32 -25.66
C ARG A 756 -41.67 -17.82 -25.63
N ALA A 757 -40.77 -18.60 -25.06
CA ALA A 757 -40.92 -20.04 -24.90
C ALA A 757 -41.90 -20.45 -23.79
N GLY A 758 -42.35 -19.48 -22.93
CA GLY A 758 -43.20 -19.79 -21.78
C GLY A 758 -42.45 -20.50 -20.63
N ALA A 759 -41.13 -20.50 -20.65
CA ALA A 759 -40.27 -21.08 -19.61
C ALA A 759 -40.16 -20.12 -18.40
N TYR A 760 -41.24 -20.05 -17.61
CA TYR A 760 -41.37 -19.09 -16.51
C TYR A 760 -40.34 -19.27 -15.42
N ARG A 761 -39.90 -20.49 -15.16
CA ARG A 761 -38.87 -20.81 -14.14
C ARG A 761 -37.56 -20.10 -14.45
N GLU A 762 -37.01 -20.36 -15.64
CA GLU A 762 -35.74 -19.79 -16.11
C GLU A 762 -35.87 -18.26 -16.29
N ALA A 763 -37.00 -17.80 -16.81
CA ALA A 763 -37.27 -16.37 -17.00
C ALA A 763 -37.29 -15.59 -15.67
N ILE A 764 -37.90 -16.13 -14.62
CA ILE A 764 -38.01 -15.46 -13.31
C ILE A 764 -36.67 -15.47 -12.61
N THR A 765 -35.93 -16.60 -12.62
CA THR A 765 -34.62 -16.68 -12.01
C THR A 765 -33.62 -15.70 -12.66
N LEU A 766 -33.62 -15.63 -13.98
CA LEU A 766 -32.75 -14.72 -14.72
C LEU A 766 -33.19 -13.25 -14.53
N ALA A 767 -34.47 -12.96 -14.51
CA ALA A 767 -34.98 -11.61 -14.26
C ALA A 767 -34.67 -11.09 -12.84
N LEU A 768 -34.63 -11.97 -11.84
CA LEU A 768 -34.20 -11.65 -10.47
C LEU A 768 -32.69 -11.36 -10.40
N GLN A 769 -31.87 -12.17 -11.06
CA GLN A 769 -30.42 -11.99 -11.13
C GLN A 769 -30.04 -10.67 -11.82
N LEU A 770 -30.72 -10.37 -12.94
CA LEU A 770 -30.53 -9.13 -13.69
C LEU A 770 -31.16 -7.90 -13.01
N ASN A 771 -31.95 -8.10 -11.96
CA ASN A 771 -32.65 -7.04 -11.23
C ASN A 771 -33.49 -6.13 -12.13
N HIS A 772 -34.29 -6.72 -13.05
CA HIS A 772 -35.21 -6.03 -13.96
C HIS A 772 -36.68 -6.00 -13.43
N PRO A 773 -37.03 -5.03 -12.57
CA PRO A 773 -38.33 -5.02 -11.87
C PRO A 773 -39.51 -4.93 -12.79
N GLY A 774 -39.41 -4.19 -13.91
CA GLY A 774 -40.48 -4.03 -14.86
C GLY A 774 -40.79 -5.32 -15.63
N ARG A 775 -39.78 -6.05 -16.09
CA ARG A 775 -39.94 -7.34 -16.79
C ARG A 775 -40.45 -8.41 -15.84
N LEU A 776 -39.92 -8.44 -14.61
CA LEU A 776 -40.36 -9.37 -13.58
C LEU A 776 -41.86 -9.18 -13.24
N LEU A 777 -42.31 -7.92 -13.11
CA LEU A 777 -43.71 -7.62 -12.89
C LEU A 777 -44.57 -8.06 -14.08
N SER A 778 -44.13 -7.81 -15.33
CA SER A 778 -44.86 -8.25 -16.52
C SER A 778 -44.97 -9.76 -16.62
N LEU A 779 -43.91 -10.51 -16.24
CA LEU A 779 -43.90 -11.98 -16.16
C LEU A 779 -44.94 -12.49 -15.16
N PHE A 780 -44.93 -11.97 -13.94
CA PHE A 780 -45.91 -12.37 -12.93
C PHE A 780 -47.34 -11.98 -13.35
N THR A 781 -47.52 -10.80 -13.97
CA THR A 781 -48.83 -10.35 -14.44
C THR A 781 -49.35 -11.24 -15.56
N SER A 782 -48.51 -11.60 -16.54
CA SER A 782 -48.93 -12.47 -17.65
C SER A 782 -49.24 -13.89 -17.17
N ALA A 783 -48.46 -14.42 -16.24
CA ALA A 783 -48.65 -15.74 -15.70
C ALA A 783 -49.94 -15.84 -14.84
N ILE A 784 -50.20 -14.81 -14.01
CA ILE A 784 -51.43 -14.76 -13.19
C ILE A 784 -52.66 -14.55 -14.06
N ASN A 785 -52.59 -13.67 -15.06
CA ASN A 785 -53.73 -13.44 -16.01
C ASN A 785 -53.98 -14.69 -16.85
N ALA A 786 -52.94 -15.43 -17.26
CA ALA A 786 -53.11 -16.70 -17.98
C ALA A 786 -53.84 -17.75 -17.12
N ALA A 787 -53.57 -17.76 -15.79
CA ALA A 787 -54.25 -18.66 -14.86
C ALA A 787 -55.74 -18.31 -14.63
N ASP A 788 -56.09 -17.03 -14.74
CA ASP A 788 -57.46 -16.54 -14.53
C ASP A 788 -58.30 -16.53 -15.82
N ASP A 789 -57.77 -17.06 -16.94
CA ASP A 789 -58.47 -17.06 -18.23
C ASP A 789 -59.67 -18.07 -18.22
N PRO A 790 -60.89 -17.65 -18.45
CA PRO A 790 -62.07 -18.51 -18.42
C PRO A 790 -62.13 -19.51 -19.57
N THR A 791 -61.28 -19.37 -20.59
CA THR A 791 -61.25 -20.25 -21.77
C THR A 791 -60.40 -21.51 -21.59
N LEU A 792 -59.67 -21.65 -20.46
CA LEU A 792 -58.80 -22.78 -20.16
C LEU A 792 -59.59 -24.09 -20.01
N PRO A 793 -58.97 -25.24 -20.42
CA PRO A 793 -59.49 -26.56 -20.16
C PRO A 793 -59.74 -26.82 -18.66
N ALA A 794 -60.74 -27.66 -18.34
CA ALA A 794 -61.13 -27.92 -16.96
C ALA A 794 -59.94 -28.45 -16.09
N GLU A 795 -59.10 -29.32 -16.68
CA GLU A 795 -57.94 -29.91 -16.02
C GLU A 795 -56.88 -28.83 -15.65
N ASP A 796 -56.62 -27.88 -16.51
CA ASP A 796 -55.65 -26.78 -16.25
C ASP A 796 -56.21 -25.77 -15.26
N ARG A 797 -57.54 -25.60 -15.22
CA ARG A 797 -58.22 -24.77 -14.22
C ARG A 797 -58.12 -25.38 -12.81
N GLU A 798 -58.28 -26.70 -12.68
CA GLU A 798 -58.08 -27.38 -11.40
C GLU A 798 -56.63 -27.33 -10.92
N ARG A 799 -55.65 -27.45 -11.82
CA ARG A 799 -54.22 -27.30 -11.49
C ARG A 799 -53.94 -25.85 -11.07
N ALA A 800 -54.46 -24.86 -11.73
CA ALA A 800 -54.31 -23.44 -11.35
C ALA A 800 -54.99 -23.13 -10.02
N ALA A 801 -56.10 -23.79 -9.70
CA ALA A 801 -56.81 -23.62 -8.44
C ALA A 801 -56.07 -24.23 -7.24
N THR A 802 -55.30 -25.27 -7.48
CA THR A 802 -54.44 -25.88 -6.43
C THR A 802 -53.11 -25.16 -6.23
N SER A 803 -52.67 -24.28 -7.10
CA SER A 803 -51.46 -23.51 -7.06
C SER A 803 -51.62 -22.23 -6.22
N LEU A 804 -50.62 -21.87 -5.42
CA LEU A 804 -50.64 -20.66 -4.59
C LEU A 804 -50.57 -19.37 -5.41
N SER A 805 -49.73 -19.35 -6.45
CA SER A 805 -49.57 -18.21 -7.36
C SER A 805 -50.52 -18.26 -8.58
N GLY A 806 -51.17 -19.40 -8.84
CA GLY A 806 -51.94 -19.69 -10.03
C GLY A 806 -51.19 -20.42 -11.14
N ASN A 807 -49.90 -20.67 -10.95
CA ASN A 807 -49.07 -21.42 -11.87
C ASN A 807 -48.05 -22.27 -11.07
N PRO A 808 -48.07 -23.61 -11.18
CA PRO A 808 -47.21 -24.49 -10.40
C PRO A 808 -45.71 -24.28 -10.66
N SER A 809 -45.34 -23.88 -11.88
CA SER A 809 -43.94 -23.57 -12.21
C SER A 809 -43.39 -22.34 -11.46
N ILE A 810 -44.29 -21.35 -11.20
CA ILE A 810 -43.90 -20.17 -10.39
C ILE A 810 -43.80 -20.53 -8.93
N ASP A 811 -44.69 -21.37 -8.42
CA ASP A 811 -44.64 -21.82 -7.03
C ASP A 811 -43.36 -22.56 -6.72
N GLU A 812 -42.91 -23.41 -7.64
CA GLU A 812 -41.63 -24.14 -7.52
C GLU A 812 -40.41 -23.19 -7.43
N VAL A 813 -40.41 -22.11 -8.24
CA VAL A 813 -39.36 -21.07 -8.19
C VAL A 813 -39.44 -20.30 -6.89
N LEU A 814 -40.63 -19.89 -6.47
CA LEU A 814 -40.85 -19.12 -5.26
C LEU A 814 -40.45 -19.91 -3.98
N GLN A 815 -40.60 -21.25 -3.99
CA GLN A 815 -40.20 -22.11 -2.87
C GLN A 815 -38.68 -22.31 -2.76
N ASN A 816 -37.94 -22.16 -3.85
CA ASN A 816 -36.51 -22.45 -3.94
C ASN A 816 -35.65 -21.19 -4.19
N LEU A 817 -36.06 -20.01 -3.71
CA LEU A 817 -35.27 -18.78 -3.86
C LEU A 817 -34.14 -18.70 -2.84
N ASP A 818 -32.96 -18.26 -3.31
CA ASP A 818 -31.85 -17.92 -2.45
C ASP A 818 -32.20 -16.75 -1.51
N PRO A 819 -31.64 -16.67 -0.30
CA PRO A 819 -31.90 -15.59 0.66
C PRO A 819 -31.71 -14.17 0.08
N ALA A 820 -30.70 -13.97 -0.80
CA ALA A 820 -30.45 -12.68 -1.46
C ALA A 820 -31.55 -12.33 -2.47
N ASN A 821 -31.98 -13.30 -3.27
CA ASN A 821 -33.05 -13.15 -4.25
C ASN A 821 -34.42 -12.96 -3.57
N LEU A 822 -34.67 -13.65 -2.47
CA LEU A 822 -35.88 -13.50 -1.65
C LEU A 822 -35.97 -12.07 -1.09
N ARG A 823 -34.88 -11.54 -0.54
CA ARG A 823 -34.82 -10.14 -0.07
C ARG A 823 -35.07 -9.14 -1.19
N THR A 824 -34.46 -9.35 -2.35
CA THR A 824 -34.65 -8.50 -3.54
C THR A 824 -36.10 -8.53 -3.99
N LEU A 825 -36.74 -9.68 -4.04
CA LEU A 825 -38.13 -9.84 -4.39
C LEU A 825 -39.05 -9.14 -3.39
N LEU A 826 -38.84 -9.26 -2.09
CA LEU A 826 -39.64 -8.56 -1.06
C LEU A 826 -39.54 -7.03 -1.21
N LEU A 827 -38.38 -6.48 -1.54
CA LEU A 827 -38.22 -5.06 -1.84
C LEU A 827 -39.09 -4.65 -3.05
N ARG A 828 -39.05 -5.45 -4.11
CA ARG A 828 -39.87 -5.18 -5.31
C ARG A 828 -41.35 -5.32 -5.04
N LEU A 829 -41.79 -6.32 -4.28
CA LEU A 829 -43.15 -6.50 -3.85
C LEU A 829 -43.67 -5.33 -3.01
N ARG A 830 -42.81 -4.78 -2.10
CA ARG A 830 -43.12 -3.57 -1.37
C ARG A 830 -43.43 -2.41 -2.33
N ASP A 831 -42.58 -2.19 -3.32
CA ASP A 831 -42.73 -1.10 -4.29
C ASP A 831 -43.98 -1.30 -5.17
N TRP A 832 -44.28 -2.52 -5.62
CA TRP A 832 -45.46 -2.82 -6.42
C TRP A 832 -46.74 -2.75 -5.61
N ASN A 833 -46.68 -3.06 -4.30
CA ASN A 833 -47.82 -2.97 -3.40
C ASN A 833 -48.28 -1.52 -3.10
N THR A 834 -47.45 -0.53 -3.41
CA THR A 834 -47.84 0.90 -3.28
C THR A 834 -48.89 1.32 -4.33
N ASN A 835 -48.94 0.64 -5.47
CA ASN A 835 -49.81 0.99 -6.60
C ASN A 835 -51.01 0.04 -6.67
N ALA A 836 -52.21 0.58 -6.68
CA ALA A 836 -53.47 -0.17 -6.76
C ALA A 836 -53.62 -1.05 -8.01
N ARG A 837 -52.98 -0.70 -9.13
CA ARG A 837 -52.99 -1.52 -10.37
C ARG A 837 -52.14 -2.78 -10.28
N THR A 838 -51.08 -2.75 -9.51
CA THR A 838 -50.13 -3.88 -9.36
C THR A 838 -50.33 -4.63 -8.04
N SER A 839 -51.15 -4.11 -7.14
CA SER A 839 -51.40 -4.70 -5.82
C SER A 839 -51.93 -6.13 -5.90
N ARG A 840 -52.82 -6.44 -6.85
CA ARG A 840 -53.37 -7.79 -7.05
C ARG A 840 -52.26 -8.84 -7.28
N VAL A 841 -51.30 -8.53 -8.15
CA VAL A 841 -50.19 -9.40 -8.44
C VAL A 841 -49.25 -9.52 -7.22
N SER A 842 -48.96 -8.39 -6.59
CA SER A 842 -48.06 -8.39 -5.40
C SER A 842 -48.64 -9.16 -4.21
N GLN A 843 -49.96 -9.02 -3.96
CA GLN A 843 -50.64 -9.75 -2.89
C GLN A 843 -50.65 -11.26 -3.11
N ARG A 844 -50.90 -11.70 -4.37
CA ARG A 844 -50.90 -13.14 -4.68
C ARG A 844 -49.52 -13.77 -4.52
N ILE A 845 -48.48 -13.05 -4.92
CA ILE A 845 -47.10 -13.54 -4.75
C ILE A 845 -46.67 -13.49 -3.26
N LEU A 846 -47.05 -12.46 -2.53
CA LEU A 846 -46.84 -12.39 -1.08
C LEU A 846 -47.48 -13.55 -0.34
N TYR A 847 -48.73 -13.88 -0.72
CA TYR A 847 -49.42 -15.04 -0.16
C TYR A 847 -48.67 -16.35 -0.44
N ALA A 848 -48.20 -16.53 -1.66
CA ALA A 848 -47.43 -17.70 -2.05
C ALA A 848 -46.10 -17.77 -1.25
N LEU A 849 -45.37 -16.66 -1.07
CA LEU A 849 -44.11 -16.60 -0.32
C LEU A 849 -44.34 -16.92 1.18
N PHE A 850 -45.32 -16.29 1.82
CA PHE A 850 -45.55 -16.53 3.25
C PHE A 850 -46.07 -17.94 3.56
N ARG A 851 -46.66 -18.63 2.58
CA ARG A 851 -47.04 -20.04 2.70
C ARG A 851 -45.87 -20.99 2.43
N SER A 852 -44.90 -20.56 1.62
CA SER A 852 -43.75 -21.41 1.22
C SER A 852 -42.60 -21.39 2.22
N TYR A 853 -42.40 -20.27 2.95
CA TYR A 853 -41.27 -20.11 3.87
C TYR A 853 -41.70 -20.05 5.34
N PRO A 854 -41.01 -20.79 6.24
CA PRO A 854 -41.30 -20.68 7.68
C PRO A 854 -40.78 -19.34 8.23
N ALA A 855 -41.34 -18.90 9.33
CA ALA A 855 -41.00 -17.62 9.97
C ALA A 855 -39.50 -17.52 10.36
N SER A 856 -38.84 -18.65 10.66
CA SER A 856 -37.41 -18.70 10.97
C SER A 856 -36.52 -18.13 9.85
N THR A 857 -36.87 -18.37 8.58
CA THR A 857 -36.08 -17.85 7.44
C THR A 857 -36.13 -16.31 7.36
N PHE A 858 -37.27 -15.70 7.69
CA PHE A 858 -37.41 -14.24 7.73
C PHE A 858 -36.65 -13.64 8.91
N VAL A 859 -36.56 -14.34 10.04
CA VAL A 859 -35.74 -13.94 11.20
C VAL A 859 -34.24 -14.01 10.85
N GLU A 860 -33.79 -15.06 10.18
CA GLU A 860 -32.40 -15.19 9.71
C GLU A 860 -32.04 -14.08 8.72
N LEU A 861 -32.93 -13.77 7.77
CA LEU A 861 -32.75 -12.65 6.84
C LEU A 861 -32.69 -11.28 7.55
N ALA A 862 -33.39 -11.12 8.68
CA ALA A 862 -33.36 -9.89 9.46
C ALA A 862 -32.03 -9.69 10.22
N THR A 863 -31.35 -10.77 10.59
CA THR A 863 -30.06 -10.72 11.30
C THR A 863 -28.87 -10.45 10.39
N GLN A 864 -28.99 -10.73 9.10
CA GLN A 864 -27.96 -10.44 8.11
C GLN A 864 -27.93 -8.95 7.77
N SER A 865 -26.99 -8.20 8.37
CA SER A 865 -26.77 -6.79 8.04
C SER A 865 -26.04 -6.67 6.68
N VAL A 866 -26.75 -6.25 5.65
CA VAL A 866 -26.15 -5.96 4.35
C VAL A 866 -25.88 -4.45 4.26
N ARG A 867 -24.60 -4.07 4.16
CA ARG A 867 -24.21 -2.70 3.79
C ARG A 867 -24.54 -2.48 2.32
N GLY A 868 -25.33 -1.46 2.01
CA GLY A 868 -25.59 -1.05 0.63
C GLY A 868 -24.32 -0.57 -0.06
N LYS A 869 -24.26 -0.66 -1.40
CA LYS A 869 -23.15 -0.15 -2.24
C LYS A 869 -22.81 1.33 -1.99
N ASP A 870 -23.72 2.11 -1.42
CA ASP A 870 -23.56 3.55 -1.14
C ASP A 870 -23.17 3.86 0.32
N GLY A 871 -22.75 2.87 1.11
CA GLY A 871 -22.36 3.07 2.51
C GLY A 871 -23.53 3.42 3.46
N ARG A 872 -24.78 3.55 2.95
CA ARG A 872 -25.97 3.74 3.76
C ARG A 872 -26.52 2.41 4.23
N ALA A 873 -26.94 2.33 5.48
CA ALA A 873 -27.63 1.15 6.00
C ALA A 873 -28.82 0.83 5.10
N ALA A 874 -28.83 -0.36 4.46
CA ALA A 874 -29.96 -0.81 3.68
C ALA A 874 -31.17 -0.94 4.60
N ALA A 875 -32.38 -0.60 4.12
CA ALA A 875 -33.62 -0.71 4.88
C ALA A 875 -33.74 -2.07 5.55
N GLY A 876 -33.94 -2.09 6.84
CA GLY A 876 -34.05 -3.33 7.61
C GLY A 876 -35.22 -4.17 7.11
N LEU A 877 -35.13 -5.50 7.20
CA LEU A 877 -36.24 -6.37 6.81
C LEU A 877 -37.52 -6.01 7.57
N LYS A 878 -37.41 -5.59 8.83
CA LYS A 878 -38.52 -5.11 9.66
C LYS A 878 -39.25 -3.95 9.00
N ASP A 879 -38.53 -2.96 8.47
CA ASP A 879 -39.11 -1.79 7.79
C ASP A 879 -39.84 -2.19 6.50
N ILE A 880 -39.31 -3.17 5.77
CA ILE A 880 -39.89 -3.69 4.53
C ILE A 880 -41.20 -4.39 4.85
N LEU A 881 -41.24 -5.27 5.86
CA LEU A 881 -42.45 -6.00 6.27
C LEU A 881 -43.51 -5.08 6.85
N GLN A 882 -43.12 -4.07 7.64
CA GLN A 882 -44.03 -3.08 8.19
C GLN A 882 -44.66 -2.22 7.10
N ALA A 883 -43.91 -1.81 6.06
CA ALA A 883 -44.42 -1.11 4.92
C ALA A 883 -45.38 -2.00 4.11
N LEU A 884 -45.04 -3.27 3.86
CA LEU A 884 -45.92 -4.23 3.19
C LEU A 884 -47.25 -4.41 3.93
N ALA A 885 -47.21 -4.55 5.26
CA ALA A 885 -48.39 -4.68 6.10
C ALA A 885 -49.31 -3.44 6.00
N ALA A 886 -48.75 -2.24 6.10
CA ALA A 886 -49.50 -0.98 6.03
C ALA A 886 -50.22 -0.78 4.66
N TYR A 887 -49.53 -1.08 3.55
CA TYR A 887 -50.15 -0.99 2.22
C TYR A 887 -51.15 -2.09 1.98
N THR A 888 -50.94 -3.31 2.47
CA THR A 888 -51.90 -4.41 2.39
C THR A 888 -53.18 -4.08 3.13
N GLU A 889 -53.11 -3.53 4.34
CA GLU A 889 -54.25 -3.08 5.11
C GLU A 889 -55.07 -1.98 4.36
N ARG A 890 -54.35 -1.04 3.73
CA ARG A 890 -54.99 0.01 2.94
C ARG A 890 -55.76 -0.57 1.72
N HIS A 891 -55.17 -1.57 1.04
CA HIS A 891 -55.85 -2.22 -0.08
C HIS A 891 -57.05 -3.04 0.39
N TYR A 892 -56.96 -3.69 1.54
CA TYR A 892 -58.03 -4.45 2.12
C TYR A 892 -59.22 -3.54 2.44
N LYS A 893 -59.02 -2.43 3.17
CA LYS A 893 -60.08 -1.44 3.44
C LYS A 893 -60.72 -0.91 2.20
N ARG A 894 -59.94 -0.66 1.14
CA ARG A 894 -60.48 -0.22 -0.15
C ARG A 894 -61.36 -1.29 -0.80
N VAL A 895 -60.98 -2.57 -0.72
CA VAL A 895 -61.82 -3.66 -1.25
C VAL A 895 -63.11 -3.80 -0.43
N GLU A 896 -63.02 -3.68 0.89
CA GLU A 896 -64.14 -3.68 1.80
C GLU A 896 -65.14 -2.56 1.46
N GLU A 897 -64.65 -1.33 1.28
CA GLU A 897 -65.47 -0.19 0.83
C GLU A 897 -66.13 -0.46 -0.53
N LEU A 898 -65.43 -1.05 -1.49
CA LEU A 898 -65.98 -1.39 -2.82
C LEU A 898 -67.05 -2.50 -2.71
N VAL A 899 -66.89 -3.45 -1.80
CA VAL A 899 -67.93 -4.49 -1.56
C VAL A 899 -69.14 -3.86 -0.94
N ASP A 900 -68.98 -2.96 0.04
CA ASP A 900 -70.11 -2.23 0.62
C ASP A 900 -70.80 -1.36 -0.39
N ASP A 901 -70.06 -0.67 -1.23
CA ASP A 901 -70.67 0.12 -2.35
C ASP A 901 -71.41 -0.77 -3.38
N SER A 902 -70.92 -2.00 -3.63
CA SER A 902 -71.57 -2.95 -4.53
C SER A 902 -72.91 -3.40 -3.99
N TYR A 903 -73.06 -3.64 -2.70
CA TYR A 903 -74.34 -3.92 -2.07
C TYR A 903 -75.34 -2.74 -2.17
N LEU A 904 -74.81 -1.50 -2.00
CA LEU A 904 -75.59 -0.29 -2.16
C LEU A 904 -76.06 -0.17 -3.61
N VAL A 905 -75.21 -0.44 -4.61
CA VAL A 905 -75.57 -0.42 -6.04
C VAL A 905 -76.61 -1.49 -6.36
N GLU A 906 -76.42 -2.72 -5.82
CA GLU A 906 -77.37 -3.82 -5.99
C GLU A 906 -78.76 -3.48 -5.39
N TRP A 907 -78.76 -2.87 -4.21
CA TRP A 907 -79.99 -2.40 -3.58
C TRP A 907 -80.65 -1.31 -4.39
N VAL A 908 -79.92 -0.31 -4.87
CA VAL A 908 -80.43 0.77 -5.73
C VAL A 908 -81.02 0.23 -7.06
N LEU A 909 -80.31 -0.71 -7.70
CA LEU A 909 -80.83 -1.38 -8.91
C LEU A 909 -82.08 -2.19 -8.64
N GLY A 910 -82.13 -2.88 -7.50
CA GLY A 910 -83.34 -3.60 -7.06
C GLY A 910 -84.59 -2.69 -6.85
N GLU A 911 -84.33 -1.49 -6.26
CA GLU A 911 -85.42 -0.46 -6.12
C GLU A 911 -85.79 0.19 -7.45
N MET A 912 -84.82 0.40 -8.37
CA MET A 912 -85.07 0.98 -9.71
C MET A 912 -85.92 0.04 -10.60
N ASP A 913 -85.75 -1.27 -10.48
CA ASP A 913 -86.46 -2.30 -11.20
C ASP A 913 -87.86 -2.59 -10.63
N GLY A 914 -88.31 -1.81 -9.63
CA GLY A 914 -89.67 -1.88 -9.08
C GLY A 914 -89.99 -3.17 -8.37
N GLY A 915 -88.95 -3.83 -7.78
CA GLY A 915 -89.15 -5.02 -6.99
C GLY A 915 -89.56 -6.31 -7.77
N VAL A 916 -89.50 -6.30 -9.11
CA VAL A 916 -89.86 -7.42 -9.93
C VAL A 916 -88.65 -8.08 -10.56
N GLY A 917 -87.77 -8.64 -9.77
CA GLY A 917 -86.68 -9.31 -10.46
C GLY A 917 -85.88 -10.31 -9.65
N LEU A 918 -85.86 -10.20 -8.34
CA LEU A 918 -85.03 -11.05 -7.54
C LEU A 918 -85.67 -12.23 -6.81
N GLY A 919 -87.00 -12.46 -7.10
CA GLY A 919 -87.72 -13.61 -6.56
C GLY A 919 -87.34 -14.97 -7.14
N GLY A 920 -86.51 -15.01 -8.16
CA GLY A 920 -86.05 -16.26 -8.78
C GLY A 920 -84.75 -16.80 -8.31
N LEU A 921 -83.97 -16.06 -7.50
CA LEU A 921 -82.73 -16.49 -7.00
C LEU A 921 -82.71 -16.97 -5.51
N ARG A 922 -83.88 -16.88 -4.86
CA ARG A 922 -84.09 -17.32 -3.48
C ARG A 922 -84.35 -18.83 -3.31
N ASP A 923 -84.59 -19.57 -4.39
CA ASP A 923 -84.88 -21.00 -4.31
C ASP A 923 -83.74 -21.94 -4.59
N LEU A 924 -82.47 -21.42 -4.65
CA LEU A 924 -81.31 -22.25 -4.94
C LEU A 924 -80.30 -22.35 -3.77
N THR A 925 -80.64 -21.83 -2.59
CA THR A 925 -79.67 -21.89 -1.44
C THR A 925 -80.32 -22.28 -0.12
N VAL A 926 -81.36 -23.11 -0.12
CA VAL A 926 -81.76 -23.83 1.11
C VAL A 926 -81.81 -25.32 0.79
N GLY A 927 -80.64 -25.91 0.80
CA GLY A 927 -80.40 -27.33 0.89
C GLY A 927 -79.70 -27.54 2.17
N ASP A 928 -80.40 -28.27 3.06
CA ASP A 928 -79.93 -28.74 4.36
C ASP A 928 -78.41 -29.09 4.41
N VAL A 929 -77.67 -28.50 5.30
CA VAL A 929 -76.56 -29.11 5.92
C VAL A 929 -76.73 -28.99 7.42
N SER A 930 -77.06 -30.15 8.02
CA SER A 930 -77.06 -30.46 9.41
C SER A 930 -75.70 -30.19 10.02
N ASP A 931 -75.76 -29.67 11.25
CA ASP A 931 -74.79 -29.71 12.28
C ASP A 931 -73.70 -30.75 12.15
N GLU A 932 -72.43 -30.35 12.24
CA GLU A 932 -71.44 -31.02 13.11
C GLU A 932 -70.15 -30.18 13.18
N GLU A 933 -69.86 -29.83 14.44
CA GLU A 933 -68.55 -29.68 15.12
C GLU A 933 -67.64 -28.52 14.78
N GLU A 934 -67.57 -27.72 15.82
CA GLU A 934 -66.49 -26.94 16.34
C GLU A 934 -65.09 -27.45 16.01
N HIS A 935 -64.24 -26.65 15.41
CA HIS A 935 -62.82 -26.58 15.78
C HIS A 935 -62.23 -25.21 15.64
N GLU A 936 -61.85 -24.73 16.80
CA GLU A 936 -60.85 -23.77 17.20
C GLU A 936 -60.33 -22.73 16.19
N LYS A 937 -60.61 -21.51 16.56
CA LYS A 937 -59.90 -20.29 16.20
C LYS A 937 -58.44 -20.34 16.69
N ASP A 938 -57.52 -20.35 15.83
CA ASP A 938 -56.20 -19.84 16.14
C ASP A 938 -55.95 -18.54 15.36
N VAL A 939 -56.32 -17.48 16.01
CA VAL A 939 -55.87 -16.12 15.70
C VAL A 939 -54.52 -15.96 16.29
N ILE A 940 -53.50 -16.06 15.48
CA ILE A 940 -52.15 -15.63 15.90
C ILE A 940 -52.12 -14.11 15.85
N MET A 941 -52.29 -13.50 17.01
CA MET A 941 -51.93 -12.11 17.26
C MET A 941 -50.40 -12.05 17.33
N LEU A 942 -49.74 -11.34 16.43
CA LEU A 942 -48.40 -10.87 16.58
C LEU A 942 -48.41 -9.59 17.43
N GLU A 943 -48.18 -9.72 18.72
CA GLU A 943 -47.73 -8.62 19.58
C GLU A 943 -46.19 -8.66 19.71
N ALA A 944 -45.59 -7.46 19.56
CA ALA A 944 -44.28 -6.98 19.80
C ALA A 944 -43.32 -6.97 18.61
#